data_89f805d9bf006752d653e8806f69f00b
#
_entry.id   89f805d9bf006752d653e8806f69f00b
#
_cell.length_a   1.000
_cell.length_b   1.000
_cell.length_c   1.000
_cell.angle_alpha   90.00
_cell.angle_beta   90.00
_cell.angle_gamma   90.00
#
_symmetry.space_group_name_H-M   'P 1'
#
loop_
_entity.id
_entity.type
_entity.pdbx_description
1 polymer ?
#
loop_
_entity_poly.entity_id
_entity_poly.type
_entity_poly.pdbx_seq_one_letter_code
_entity_poly.pdbx_strand_id
1 'polypeptide(L)'
;MVMKKVYWTLVAIFVAAALGGCVNDPTEMENAPDMSAGSRKILTSAEAEAGELLVKFSKESIAAVEAGVTRSESTRTGIQPFDAALKEISAVSVERVIPVVEQHEADARASGLHRWYRVRFNDQVSLDEAARKLAAVGDVEVVQYDGYVARNFTEMSAVPYNNVWSSDRDQINTRSGETPKFNDPMLNKQWHYKNTGDETLVSPIKEGCDINVEPAWEFCTGDPSIIVAVMDEGVMYKHEDLAANMWVNQAELNGQKGVDDDGNGYVDDVYGYNFAKDQGDITWTDPEDSGHGTHVAGTISAVNNNGIGVCGIAGGSGNNDGVKIMSIQTFAGRYQSTISRNVDAIYYATSMGASILQCSWGLMSGAINSDEQYLDERSIEANAFAHFINTKRPGSPLNGGIIIFAAGNEAGACGYPAAYPSVVCVTSLSTDFTPSVFTNYGMPADIAAPGGDLYYHKNHSDAGQVLSTVLKLDGMYAYMSGTSMSCPHVSGVAALGLSYAKQLGKTFEPDEFRDMVLASVNDLDPYLTGVKKHNNGTMNLVEYKGKMGSGMIDAYKMLMAVRGTPAITVEQDKPTTISLSKYYGDVTALSCMLEVSDAVKDKLGLTFTVEGNNATITCSKQSAGLVTVKSSVGGTSMSREVAIICRAKAASNGGWL
;
A
#
# COMPACT_ATOMS: atom_id res chain seq x y z
N MET A 1 -0.42 -56.76 -17.04
CA MET A 1 -1.63 -56.14 -17.58
C MET A 1 -2.63 -55.88 -16.46
N VAL A 2 -2.21 -55.31 -15.35
CA VAL A 2 -3.06 -54.99 -14.16
C VAL A 2 -2.65 -53.67 -13.47
N MET A 3 -1.80 -52.83 -14.09
CA MET A 3 -1.37 -51.54 -13.48
C MET A 3 -1.73 -50.27 -14.27
N LYS A 4 -2.80 -50.31 -15.07
CA LYS A 4 -3.28 -49.12 -15.84
C LYS A 4 -4.71 -48.68 -15.51
N LYS A 5 -5.35 -49.21 -14.49
CA LYS A 5 -6.74 -48.84 -14.13
C LYS A 5 -6.91 -48.08 -12.81
N VAL A 6 -5.84 -47.81 -12.07
CA VAL A 6 -5.92 -47.10 -10.77
C VAL A 6 -5.65 -45.58 -10.91
N TYR A 7 -5.06 -45.14 -12.04
CA TYR A 7 -4.73 -43.73 -12.23
C TYR A 7 -5.87 -42.82 -12.73
N TRP A 8 -6.97 -43.40 -13.24
CA TRP A 8 -8.08 -42.58 -13.76
C TRP A 8 -9.22 -42.35 -12.75
N THR A 9 -9.21 -43.01 -11.61
CA THR A 9 -10.25 -42.83 -10.57
C THR A 9 -9.85 -41.78 -9.53
N LEU A 10 -8.58 -41.42 -9.43
CA LEU A 10 -8.10 -40.36 -8.54
C LEU A 10 -8.10 -38.95 -9.18
N VAL A 11 -8.09 -38.87 -10.53
CA VAL A 11 -8.17 -37.59 -11.23
C VAL A 11 -9.62 -37.08 -11.36
N ALA A 12 -10.63 -37.98 -11.29
CA ALA A 12 -12.03 -37.58 -11.35
C ALA A 12 -12.62 -37.06 -10.01
N ILE A 13 -11.91 -37.25 -8.90
CA ILE A 13 -12.35 -36.75 -7.59
C ILE A 13 -11.77 -35.36 -7.29
N PHE A 14 -10.66 -34.98 -7.93
CA PHE A 14 -10.06 -33.64 -7.75
C PHE A 14 -10.64 -32.56 -8.68
N VAL A 15 -11.36 -32.92 -9.76
CA VAL A 15 -11.99 -31.94 -10.67
C VAL A 15 -13.44 -31.60 -10.25
N ALA A 16 -14.06 -32.39 -9.34
CA ALA A 16 -15.41 -32.09 -8.82
C ALA A 16 -15.40 -31.18 -7.57
N ALA A 17 -14.24 -30.91 -6.97
CA ALA A 17 -14.11 -30.00 -5.82
C ALA A 17 -13.70 -28.55 -6.20
N ALA A 18 -13.44 -28.30 -7.49
CA ALA A 18 -12.99 -26.98 -7.98
C ALA A 18 -14.07 -26.18 -8.74
N LEU A 19 -15.34 -26.61 -8.72
CA LEU A 19 -16.46 -25.90 -9.37
C LEU A 19 -17.65 -25.64 -8.43
N GLY A 20 -17.40 -25.54 -7.14
CA GLY A 20 -18.41 -25.28 -6.12
C GLY A 20 -18.03 -24.14 -5.19
N GLY A 21 -17.58 -23.03 -5.72
CA GLY A 21 -17.28 -21.87 -4.91
C GLY A 21 -17.31 -20.62 -5.74
N CYS A 22 -18.42 -19.89 -5.67
CA CYS A 22 -18.50 -18.44 -5.77
C CYS A 22 -19.93 -18.03 -6.11
N VAL A 23 -20.79 -18.01 -5.13
CA VAL A 23 -21.82 -16.99 -4.98
C VAL A 23 -21.82 -16.66 -3.49
N ASN A 24 -21.06 -15.68 -3.07
CA ASN A 24 -21.19 -15.09 -1.75
C ASN A 24 -22.21 -13.95 -1.85
N ASP A 25 -23.31 -14.15 -1.14
CA ASP A 25 -24.31 -13.13 -0.85
C ASP A 25 -23.64 -12.00 -0.03
N PRO A 26 -23.78 -10.73 -0.39
CA PRO A 26 -23.14 -9.60 0.31
C PRO A 26 -23.62 -9.35 1.75
N THR A 27 -24.49 -10.21 2.27
CA THR A 27 -25.07 -10.07 3.62
C THR A 27 -24.40 -10.94 4.69
N GLU A 28 -23.33 -11.70 4.37
CA GLU A 28 -22.60 -12.54 5.33
C GLU A 28 -21.11 -12.18 5.47
N MET A 29 -20.78 -10.88 5.55
CA MET A 29 -19.52 -10.46 6.16
C MET A 29 -19.71 -10.10 7.64
N GLU A 30 -20.50 -10.85 8.33
CA GLU A 30 -20.34 -11.05 9.77
C GLU A 30 -19.33 -12.19 9.93
N ASN A 31 -18.17 -11.87 10.48
CA ASN A 31 -17.22 -12.78 11.10
C ASN A 31 -15.85 -12.83 10.42
N ALA A 32 -14.91 -12.11 11.02
CA ALA A 32 -13.64 -12.75 11.38
C ALA A 32 -14.00 -14.11 11.98
N PRO A 33 -13.30 -15.23 11.66
CA PRO A 33 -13.78 -16.56 11.92
C PRO A 33 -14.29 -16.68 13.36
N ASP A 34 -15.58 -17.01 13.50
CA ASP A 34 -16.20 -17.25 14.79
C ASP A 34 -15.54 -18.51 15.35
N MET A 35 -14.64 -18.28 16.29
CA MET A 35 -13.95 -19.33 17.00
C MET A 35 -14.99 -20.10 17.80
N SER A 36 -15.43 -21.23 17.27
CA SER A 36 -16.46 -22.08 17.83
C SER A 36 -16.33 -22.21 19.35
N ALA A 37 -17.43 -22.02 20.04
CA ALA A 37 -17.56 -22.12 21.48
C ALA A 37 -16.91 -23.41 22.01
N GLY A 38 -15.74 -23.29 22.66
CA GLY A 38 -15.12 -24.41 23.35
C GLY A 38 -13.63 -24.33 23.63
N SER A 39 -12.85 -23.57 22.88
CA SER A 39 -11.40 -23.49 23.11
C SER A 39 -11.00 -22.04 23.42
N ARG A 40 -10.78 -21.76 24.71
CA ARG A 40 -10.17 -20.51 25.13
C ARG A 40 -8.74 -20.48 24.65
N LYS A 41 -8.38 -19.50 23.81
CA LYS A 41 -7.03 -19.39 23.27
C LYS A 41 -6.22 -18.39 24.08
N ILE A 42 -5.04 -18.81 24.49
CA ILE A 42 -3.96 -17.92 24.90
C ILE A 42 -3.05 -17.77 23.68
N LEU A 43 -2.98 -16.57 23.14
CA LEU A 43 -2.17 -16.21 21.98
C LEU A 43 -0.85 -15.63 22.50
N THR A 44 0.26 -16.31 22.20
CA THR A 44 1.59 -15.94 22.72
C THR A 44 2.41 -15.23 21.65
N SER A 45 3.37 -14.41 22.06
CA SER A 45 4.40 -13.79 21.22
C SER A 45 5.77 -14.10 21.82
N ALA A 46 6.79 -14.27 20.97
CA ALA A 46 8.16 -14.54 21.44
C ALA A 46 8.74 -13.40 22.27
N GLU A 47 8.41 -12.15 21.90
CA GLU A 47 8.79 -10.95 22.60
C GLU A 47 7.52 -10.12 22.86
N ALA A 48 7.23 -9.82 24.12
CA ALA A 48 6.02 -9.10 24.53
C ALA A 48 6.31 -8.16 25.70
N GLU A 49 5.46 -7.14 25.85
CA GLU A 49 5.50 -6.19 26.94
C GLU A 49 5.27 -6.90 28.28
N ALA A 50 6.21 -6.73 29.21
CA ALA A 50 6.10 -7.32 30.54
C ALA A 50 5.01 -6.63 31.36
N GLY A 51 4.20 -7.41 32.09
CA GLY A 51 3.14 -6.85 32.92
C GLY A 51 1.92 -6.34 32.15
N GLU A 52 1.79 -6.72 30.87
CA GLU A 52 0.65 -6.33 30.04
C GLU A 52 0.10 -7.50 29.23
N LEU A 53 -1.22 -7.63 29.16
CA LEU A 53 -1.95 -8.60 28.33
C LEU A 53 -3.17 -7.95 27.71
N LEU A 54 -3.52 -8.43 26.51
CA LEU A 54 -4.74 -8.03 25.80
C LEU A 54 -5.82 -9.09 26.05
N VAL A 55 -7.02 -8.65 26.37
CA VAL A 55 -8.15 -9.53 26.68
C VAL A 55 -9.34 -9.17 25.81
N LYS A 56 -9.88 -10.16 25.10
CA LYS A 56 -11.14 -10.02 24.37
C LYS A 56 -12.27 -10.61 25.20
N PHE A 57 -13.25 -9.79 25.54
CA PHE A 57 -14.45 -10.25 26.24
C PHE A 57 -15.50 -10.80 25.27
N SER A 58 -16.35 -11.70 25.78
CA SER A 58 -17.48 -12.24 25.03
C SER A 58 -18.50 -11.16 24.67
N LYS A 59 -19.31 -11.40 23.63
CA LYS A 59 -20.38 -10.47 23.23
C LYS A 59 -21.41 -10.28 24.35
N GLU A 60 -21.64 -11.30 25.15
CA GLU A 60 -22.61 -11.30 26.25
C GLU A 60 -22.14 -10.48 27.46
N SER A 61 -20.83 -10.46 27.69
CA SER A 61 -20.24 -9.84 28.90
C SER A 61 -19.85 -8.38 28.71
N ILE A 62 -19.70 -7.92 27.46
CA ILE A 62 -19.10 -6.60 27.16
C ILE A 62 -19.89 -5.45 27.81
N ALA A 63 -21.21 -5.51 27.86
CA ALA A 63 -22.01 -4.46 28.49
C ALA A 63 -21.75 -4.31 30.00
N ALA A 64 -21.43 -5.40 30.69
CA ALA A 64 -21.05 -5.37 32.10
C ALA A 64 -19.66 -4.76 32.27
N VAL A 65 -18.70 -5.09 31.39
CA VAL A 65 -17.34 -4.54 31.40
C VAL A 65 -17.37 -3.03 31.16
N GLU A 66 -18.10 -2.57 30.15
CA GLU A 66 -18.25 -1.14 29.84
C GLU A 66 -18.87 -0.36 30.99
N ALA A 67 -19.84 -0.94 31.70
CA ALA A 67 -20.44 -0.32 32.89
C ALA A 67 -19.48 -0.31 34.09
N GLY A 68 -18.59 -1.30 34.22
CA GLY A 68 -17.63 -1.45 35.31
C GLY A 68 -16.36 -0.61 35.13
N VAL A 69 -15.82 -0.58 33.88
CA VAL A 69 -14.61 0.17 33.53
C VAL A 69 -14.97 1.62 33.18
N THR A 70 -15.33 2.42 34.18
CA THR A 70 -15.76 3.82 33.97
C THR A 70 -14.63 4.85 34.15
N ARG A 71 -13.42 4.42 34.53
CA ARG A 71 -12.24 5.28 34.75
C ARG A 71 -10.97 4.57 34.37
N SER A 72 -9.99 5.30 33.86
CA SER A 72 -8.71 4.84 33.35
C SER A 72 -7.82 4.04 34.33
N GLU A 73 -8.15 3.94 35.60
CA GLU A 73 -7.40 3.16 36.60
C GLU A 73 -8.30 2.16 37.34
N SER A 74 -9.37 1.72 36.69
CA SER A 74 -10.28 0.76 37.28
C SER A 74 -9.77 -0.66 37.14
N THR A 75 -9.78 -1.42 38.24
CA THR A 75 -9.62 -2.89 38.24
C THR A 75 -10.94 -3.61 38.50
N ARG A 76 -12.08 -2.91 38.32
CA ARG A 76 -13.42 -3.47 38.48
C ARG A 76 -14.13 -3.48 37.13
N THR A 77 -14.40 -4.67 36.63
CA THR A 77 -15.09 -4.87 35.38
C THR A 77 -16.58 -5.22 35.53
N GLY A 78 -17.03 -5.42 36.78
CA GLY A 78 -18.38 -5.90 37.07
C GLY A 78 -18.54 -7.42 36.88
N ILE A 79 -17.52 -8.12 36.40
CA ILE A 79 -17.47 -9.57 36.24
C ILE A 79 -16.71 -10.16 37.44
N GLN A 80 -17.44 -10.63 38.46
CA GLN A 80 -16.82 -11.07 39.73
C GLN A 80 -15.67 -12.08 39.55
N PRO A 81 -15.77 -13.14 38.71
CA PRO A 81 -14.65 -14.06 38.49
C PRO A 81 -13.42 -13.37 37.87
N PHE A 82 -13.63 -12.42 36.95
CA PHE A 82 -12.55 -11.68 36.32
C PHE A 82 -11.89 -10.70 37.32
N ASP A 83 -12.69 -9.97 38.11
CA ASP A 83 -12.21 -9.08 39.17
C ASP A 83 -11.41 -9.84 40.25
N ALA A 84 -11.75 -11.11 40.52
CA ALA A 84 -10.96 -11.97 41.39
C ALA A 84 -9.61 -12.35 40.77
N ALA A 85 -9.59 -12.74 39.45
CA ALA A 85 -8.37 -13.05 38.71
C ALA A 85 -7.45 -11.82 38.66
N LEU A 86 -7.97 -10.62 38.41
CA LEU A 86 -7.22 -9.35 38.44
C LEU A 86 -6.48 -9.13 39.77
N LYS A 87 -7.12 -9.42 40.89
CA LYS A 87 -6.48 -9.32 42.24
C LYS A 87 -5.35 -10.32 42.39
N GLU A 88 -5.51 -11.55 41.90
CA GLU A 88 -4.48 -12.59 41.98
C GLU A 88 -3.23 -12.28 41.18
N ILE A 89 -3.34 -11.52 40.09
CA ILE A 89 -2.20 -11.08 39.26
C ILE A 89 -1.70 -9.69 39.66
N SER A 90 -2.26 -9.09 40.73
CA SER A 90 -1.94 -7.73 41.17
C SER A 90 -2.13 -6.70 40.05
N ALA A 91 -3.28 -6.78 39.35
CA ALA A 91 -3.60 -5.86 38.27
C ALA A 91 -3.67 -4.41 38.75
N VAL A 92 -3.15 -3.50 37.93
CA VAL A 92 -3.08 -2.06 38.18
C VAL A 92 -4.20 -1.33 37.44
N SER A 93 -4.44 -1.71 36.17
CA SER A 93 -5.50 -1.12 35.34
C SER A 93 -6.10 -2.14 34.35
N VAL A 94 -7.34 -1.86 33.97
CA VAL A 94 -8.03 -2.46 32.82
C VAL A 94 -8.61 -1.32 32.01
N GLU A 95 -8.18 -1.19 30.78
CA GLU A 95 -8.61 -0.12 29.89
C GLU A 95 -8.90 -0.66 28.50
N ARG A 96 -9.79 -0.03 27.77
CA ARG A 96 -10.07 -0.39 26.37
C ARG A 96 -8.84 -0.09 25.51
N VAL A 97 -8.52 -0.95 24.52
CA VAL A 97 -7.35 -0.78 23.64
C VAL A 97 -7.46 0.47 22.78
N ILE A 98 -8.68 0.79 22.33
CA ILE A 98 -8.98 1.98 21.54
C ILE A 98 -9.81 2.98 22.37
N PRO A 99 -9.67 4.30 22.16
CA PRO A 99 -10.48 5.29 22.89
C PRO A 99 -11.97 5.14 22.57
N VAL A 100 -12.82 5.61 23.49
CA VAL A 100 -14.27 5.66 23.29
C VAL A 100 -14.61 7.03 22.71
N VAL A 101 -14.86 7.08 21.42
CA VAL A 101 -15.23 8.29 20.70
C VAL A 101 -16.63 8.09 20.12
N GLU A 102 -17.61 8.88 20.59
CA GLU A 102 -19.05 8.69 20.30
C GLU A 102 -19.34 8.57 18.79
N GLN A 103 -18.72 9.41 17.98
CA GLN A 103 -18.92 9.46 16.53
C GLN A 103 -18.38 8.21 15.79
N HIS A 104 -17.43 7.46 16.39
CA HIS A 104 -16.79 6.27 15.80
C HIS A 104 -17.16 4.97 16.51
N GLU A 105 -17.97 5.04 17.57
CA GLU A 105 -18.29 3.89 18.41
C GLU A 105 -19.07 2.81 17.65
N ALA A 106 -19.96 3.21 16.71
CA ALA A 106 -20.72 2.25 15.90
C ALA A 106 -19.80 1.36 15.05
N ASP A 107 -18.77 1.95 14.42
CA ASP A 107 -17.81 1.23 13.58
C ASP A 107 -16.86 0.36 14.43
N ALA A 108 -16.43 0.86 15.60
CA ALA A 108 -15.66 0.07 16.56
C ALA A 108 -16.43 -1.15 17.07
N ARG A 109 -17.76 -1.04 17.22
CA ARG A 109 -18.63 -2.15 17.58
C ARG A 109 -18.82 -3.13 16.42
N ALA A 110 -19.00 -2.64 15.21
CA ALA A 110 -19.13 -3.48 14.01
C ALA A 110 -17.89 -4.36 13.77
N SER A 111 -16.68 -3.80 13.96
CA SER A 111 -15.41 -4.51 13.84
C SER A 111 -15.05 -5.40 15.05
N GLY A 112 -15.77 -5.25 16.17
CA GLY A 112 -15.48 -5.98 17.41
C GLY A 112 -14.29 -5.43 18.22
N LEU A 113 -13.67 -4.33 17.81
CA LEU A 113 -12.55 -3.71 18.54
C LEU A 113 -12.97 -3.22 19.92
N HIS A 114 -14.23 -2.82 20.13
CA HIS A 114 -14.77 -2.41 21.42
C HIS A 114 -14.67 -3.49 22.51
N ARG A 115 -14.44 -4.75 22.16
CA ARG A 115 -14.37 -5.88 23.11
C ARG A 115 -12.96 -6.15 23.60
N TRP A 116 -11.95 -5.45 23.08
CA TRP A 116 -10.55 -5.65 23.44
C TRP A 116 -10.12 -4.66 24.51
N TYR A 117 -9.52 -5.22 25.57
CA TYR A 117 -9.04 -4.47 26.73
C TYR A 117 -7.59 -4.82 27.03
N ARG A 118 -6.83 -3.80 27.43
CA ARG A 118 -5.48 -3.92 27.96
C ARG A 118 -5.56 -4.10 29.46
N VAL A 119 -4.91 -5.14 29.98
CA VAL A 119 -4.79 -5.42 31.41
C VAL A 119 -3.35 -5.22 31.81
N ARG A 120 -3.07 -4.20 32.62
CA ARG A 120 -1.74 -3.98 33.21
C ARG A 120 -1.69 -4.55 34.61
N PHE A 121 -0.58 -5.22 34.93
CA PHE A 121 -0.37 -5.88 36.22
C PHE A 121 1.10 -5.83 36.63
N ASN A 122 1.40 -6.30 37.85
CA ASN A 122 2.76 -6.29 38.38
C ASN A 122 3.66 -7.20 37.54
N ASP A 123 4.76 -6.65 37.00
CA ASP A 123 5.74 -7.32 36.12
C ASP A 123 6.49 -8.49 36.79
N GLN A 124 6.38 -8.63 38.12
CA GLN A 124 6.88 -9.79 38.85
C GLN A 124 6.00 -11.05 38.63
N VAL A 125 4.79 -10.89 38.15
CA VAL A 125 3.92 -12.00 37.72
C VAL A 125 4.25 -12.33 36.29
N SER A 126 4.54 -13.62 35.99
CA SER A 126 4.84 -14.00 34.60
C SER A 126 3.63 -13.86 33.69
N LEU A 127 3.87 -13.52 32.41
CA LEU A 127 2.81 -13.43 31.39
C LEU A 127 2.01 -14.74 31.32
N ASP A 128 2.68 -15.90 31.35
CA ASP A 128 2.05 -17.23 31.34
C ASP A 128 1.10 -17.47 32.51
N GLU A 129 1.49 -17.05 33.71
CA GLU A 129 0.65 -17.18 34.91
C GLU A 129 -0.57 -16.29 34.81
N ALA A 130 -0.36 -15.02 34.48
CA ALA A 130 -1.43 -14.04 34.32
C ALA A 130 -2.41 -14.47 33.21
N ALA A 131 -1.89 -14.87 32.04
CA ALA A 131 -2.71 -15.32 30.92
C ALA A 131 -3.59 -16.54 31.29
N ARG A 132 -3.02 -17.54 31.96
CA ARG A 132 -3.80 -18.72 32.40
C ARG A 132 -4.92 -18.34 33.38
N LYS A 133 -4.68 -17.41 34.31
CA LYS A 133 -5.69 -16.97 35.27
C LYS A 133 -6.83 -16.22 34.58
N LEU A 134 -6.49 -15.27 33.68
CA LEU A 134 -7.49 -14.51 32.93
C LEU A 134 -8.27 -15.40 31.95
N ALA A 135 -7.61 -16.30 31.22
CA ALA A 135 -8.26 -17.23 30.30
C ALA A 135 -9.16 -18.26 30.99
N ALA A 136 -8.99 -18.51 32.29
CA ALA A 136 -9.85 -19.39 33.06
C ALA A 136 -11.25 -18.81 33.29
N VAL A 137 -11.45 -17.49 33.10
CA VAL A 137 -12.74 -16.83 33.28
C VAL A 137 -13.65 -17.07 32.07
N GLY A 138 -14.91 -17.46 32.32
CA GLY A 138 -15.89 -17.84 31.28
C GLY A 138 -16.20 -16.74 30.28
N ASP A 139 -16.15 -15.50 30.72
CA ASP A 139 -16.47 -14.27 29.99
C ASP A 139 -15.36 -13.79 29.07
N VAL A 140 -14.18 -14.44 29.10
CA VAL A 140 -13.00 -14.13 28.28
C VAL A 140 -12.96 -15.08 27.08
N GLU A 141 -12.95 -14.54 25.86
CA GLU A 141 -12.80 -15.29 24.61
C GLU A 141 -11.33 -15.56 24.30
N VAL A 142 -10.49 -14.50 24.40
CA VAL A 142 -9.08 -14.54 24.03
C VAL A 142 -8.26 -13.80 25.07
N VAL A 143 -7.08 -14.31 25.39
CA VAL A 143 -5.99 -13.58 26.04
C VAL A 143 -4.81 -13.59 25.10
N GLN A 144 -4.29 -12.42 24.76
CA GLN A 144 -3.19 -12.25 23.79
C GLN A 144 -2.05 -11.50 24.45
N TYR A 145 -0.82 -11.95 24.21
CA TYR A 145 0.37 -11.20 24.61
C TYR A 145 0.48 -9.95 23.73
N ASP A 146 0.82 -8.81 24.34
CA ASP A 146 1.09 -7.59 23.59
C ASP A 146 2.52 -7.60 23.05
N GLY A 147 2.70 -8.32 21.92
CA GLY A 147 4.00 -8.50 21.28
C GLY A 147 4.54 -7.21 20.70
N TYR A 148 5.87 -7.06 20.72
CA TYR A 148 6.53 -5.96 20.01
C TYR A 148 6.43 -6.14 18.50
N VAL A 149 6.28 -5.02 17.81
CA VAL A 149 6.33 -4.96 16.35
C VAL A 149 7.73 -4.54 15.95
N ALA A 150 8.49 -5.51 15.44
CA ALA A 150 9.87 -5.27 15.06
C ALA A 150 9.99 -4.29 13.88
N ARG A 151 10.94 -3.37 13.99
CA ARG A 151 11.42 -2.53 12.89
C ARG A 151 12.32 -3.38 12.00
N ASN A 152 11.75 -4.06 11.01
CA ASN A 152 12.52 -4.85 10.05
C ASN A 152 12.87 -4.06 8.80
N PHE A 153 13.41 -2.86 8.98
CA PHE A 153 14.20 -2.24 7.95
C PHE A 153 15.59 -2.86 8.05
N THR A 154 15.89 -3.85 7.23
CA THR A 154 17.30 -4.17 6.98
C THR A 154 17.96 -2.84 6.63
N GLU A 155 19.01 -2.48 7.38
CA GLU A 155 19.71 -1.20 7.28
C GLU A 155 20.19 -0.93 5.85
N MET A 156 19.28 -0.51 4.99
CA MET A 156 19.65 0.14 3.75
C MET A 156 19.75 1.63 4.08
N SER A 157 20.94 2.00 4.53
CA SER A 157 21.24 3.39 4.89
C SER A 157 20.90 4.30 3.73
N ALA A 158 20.16 5.38 4.03
CA ALA A 158 19.94 6.45 3.08
C ALA A 158 21.28 6.97 2.56
N VAL A 159 21.47 6.96 1.25
CA VAL A 159 22.64 7.55 0.61
C VAL A 159 22.29 8.98 0.25
N PRO A 160 22.91 9.99 0.90
CA PRO A 160 22.63 11.38 0.62
C PRO A 160 22.77 11.68 -0.88
N TYR A 161 21.83 12.40 -1.43
CA TYR A 161 22.00 12.99 -2.75
C TYR A 161 23.07 14.07 -2.64
N ASN A 162 24.32 13.66 -2.81
CA ASN A 162 25.46 14.57 -2.80
C ASN A 162 25.33 15.55 -3.96
N ASN A 163 24.83 16.71 -3.65
CA ASN A 163 24.71 17.81 -4.57
C ASN A 163 26.05 18.27 -5.08
N VAL A 164 26.30 17.99 -6.32
CA VAL A 164 27.02 18.88 -7.19
C VAL A 164 26.06 20.04 -7.58
N TRP A 165 25.43 20.67 -6.58
CA TRP A 165 24.42 21.74 -6.74
C TRP A 165 25.00 23.04 -7.21
N SER A 166 26.33 23.17 -7.30
CA SER A 166 26.96 24.44 -7.52
C SER A 166 27.14 24.84 -9.00
N SER A 167 26.86 23.95 -9.95
CA SER A 167 27.12 24.29 -11.37
C SER A 167 25.99 24.01 -12.36
N ASP A 168 24.93 23.24 -11.99
CA ASP A 168 23.94 22.78 -12.96
C ASP A 168 22.51 23.30 -12.75
N ARG A 169 22.32 24.35 -11.96
CA ARG A 169 20.99 25.00 -11.83
C ARG A 169 20.43 25.50 -13.17
N ASP A 170 21.27 25.68 -14.18
CA ASP A 170 20.91 26.23 -15.49
C ASP A 170 20.75 25.14 -16.57
N GLN A 171 20.95 23.86 -16.23
CA GLN A 171 20.73 22.77 -17.16
C GLN A 171 19.62 21.84 -16.64
N ILE A 172 18.38 22.28 -16.79
CA ILE A 172 17.27 21.35 -17.00
C ILE A 172 17.62 20.65 -18.32
N ASN A 173 18.43 19.58 -18.23
CA ASN A 173 18.79 18.81 -19.39
C ASN A 173 17.54 18.07 -19.88
N THR A 174 16.87 18.70 -20.84
CA THR A 174 15.91 18.06 -21.72
C THR A 174 16.66 17.06 -22.62
N ARG A 175 17.09 15.93 -22.01
CA ARG A 175 17.82 14.88 -22.75
C ARG A 175 17.00 14.26 -23.88
N SER A 176 15.67 14.45 -23.87
CA SER A 176 14.75 14.03 -24.93
C SER A 176 14.25 15.17 -25.82
N GLY A 177 14.62 16.43 -25.55
CA GLY A 177 14.03 17.59 -26.20
C GLY A 177 12.59 17.89 -25.78
N GLU A 178 12.03 17.15 -24.82
CA GLU A 178 10.70 17.37 -24.25
C GLU A 178 10.79 18.22 -22.99
N THR A 179 9.87 19.16 -22.83
CA THR A 179 9.76 19.97 -21.60
C THR A 179 9.21 19.07 -20.49
N PRO A 180 9.88 18.97 -19.32
CA PRO A 180 9.35 18.20 -18.20
C PRO A 180 7.94 18.69 -17.80
N LYS A 181 7.10 17.79 -17.29
CA LYS A 181 5.75 18.11 -16.83
C LYS A 181 5.78 19.14 -15.69
N PHE A 182 6.73 19.02 -14.79
CA PHE A 182 6.93 19.87 -13.62
C PHE A 182 8.35 20.47 -13.60
N ASN A 183 8.53 21.54 -12.84
CA ASN A 183 9.79 22.30 -12.75
C ASN A 183 10.73 21.84 -11.63
N ASP A 184 10.44 20.70 -11.00
CA ASP A 184 11.22 20.14 -9.88
C ASP A 184 12.57 19.64 -10.39
N PRO A 185 13.68 20.15 -9.84
CA PRO A 185 15.01 19.99 -10.46
C PRO A 185 15.55 18.55 -10.42
N MET A 186 15.01 17.69 -9.56
CA MET A 186 15.43 16.28 -9.44
C MET A 186 14.50 15.29 -10.15
N LEU A 187 13.41 15.74 -10.79
CA LEU A 187 12.47 14.85 -11.48
C LEU A 187 13.17 13.96 -12.52
N ASN A 188 14.16 14.49 -13.24
CA ASN A 188 14.92 13.73 -14.22
C ASN A 188 15.86 12.66 -13.62
N LYS A 189 15.99 12.60 -12.29
CA LYS A 189 16.73 11.56 -11.55
C LYS A 189 15.80 10.48 -10.98
N GLN A 190 14.49 10.71 -11.01
CA GLN A 190 13.47 9.77 -10.57
C GLN A 190 13.11 8.81 -11.72
N TRP A 191 14.03 7.89 -12.06
CA TRP A 191 13.86 6.91 -13.13
C TRP A 191 12.57 6.09 -12.97
N HIS A 192 12.13 5.90 -11.74
CA HIS A 192 10.91 5.16 -11.40
C HIS A 192 9.61 5.85 -11.88
N TYR A 193 9.67 7.13 -12.25
CA TYR A 193 8.56 7.88 -12.85
C TYR A 193 8.65 7.91 -14.38
N LYS A 194 9.86 8.05 -14.93
CA LYS A 194 10.14 7.96 -16.37
C LYS A 194 11.53 7.39 -16.60
N ASN A 195 11.57 6.16 -17.08
CA ASN A 195 12.80 5.46 -17.41
C ASN A 195 13.07 5.51 -18.90
N THR A 196 14.05 6.31 -19.31
CA THR A 196 14.46 6.48 -20.70
C THR A 196 15.53 5.50 -21.16
N GLY A 197 15.94 4.55 -20.32
CA GLY A 197 17.02 3.61 -20.62
C GLY A 197 18.41 4.26 -20.63
N ASP A 198 18.61 5.40 -19.97
CA ASP A 198 19.88 6.13 -19.95
C ASP A 198 20.95 5.41 -19.14
N GLU A 199 21.77 4.58 -19.79
CA GLU A 199 22.87 3.86 -19.15
C GLU A 199 23.97 4.79 -18.57
N THR A 200 23.93 6.10 -18.86
CA THR A 200 24.84 7.06 -18.22
C THR A 200 24.39 7.45 -16.81
N LEU A 201 23.09 7.30 -16.52
CA LEU A 201 22.53 7.47 -15.19
C LEU A 201 22.88 6.26 -14.32
N VAL A 202 22.57 5.08 -14.80
CA VAL A 202 22.81 3.80 -14.10
C VAL A 202 22.83 2.65 -15.11
N SER A 203 23.62 1.59 -14.84
CA SER A 203 23.63 0.39 -15.69
C SER A 203 23.72 -0.87 -14.82
N PRO A 204 22.87 -1.88 -15.07
CA PRO A 204 21.89 -1.93 -16.15
C PRO A 204 20.63 -1.09 -15.86
N ILE A 205 20.00 -0.60 -16.91
CA ILE A 205 18.71 0.08 -16.88
C ILE A 205 17.96 -0.26 -18.19
N LYS A 206 16.64 -0.31 -18.14
CA LYS A 206 15.84 -0.62 -19.33
C LYS A 206 14.70 0.36 -19.48
N GLU A 207 14.64 0.98 -20.65
CA GLU A 207 13.61 1.94 -21.01
C GLU A 207 12.20 1.40 -20.69
N GLY A 208 11.34 2.26 -20.11
CA GLY A 208 9.97 1.93 -19.73
C GLY A 208 9.82 1.09 -18.46
N CYS A 209 10.90 0.76 -17.75
CA CYS A 209 10.81 0.20 -16.40
C CYS A 209 10.49 1.31 -15.39
N ASP A 210 9.24 1.78 -15.40
CA ASP A 210 8.70 2.87 -14.60
C ASP A 210 7.19 2.70 -14.41
N ILE A 211 6.60 3.48 -13.52
CA ILE A 211 5.17 3.44 -13.20
C ILE A 211 4.29 4.21 -14.20
N ASN A 212 4.83 4.74 -15.30
CA ASN A 212 4.07 5.44 -16.34
C ASN A 212 3.23 6.63 -15.82
N VAL A 213 3.76 7.39 -14.86
CA VAL A 213 3.00 8.44 -14.17
C VAL A 213 2.89 9.73 -14.96
N GLU A 214 3.90 10.10 -15.79
CA GLU A 214 3.87 11.37 -16.54
C GLU A 214 2.62 11.53 -17.41
N PRO A 215 2.19 10.55 -18.22
CA PRO A 215 0.92 10.67 -18.95
C PRO A 215 -0.31 10.62 -18.05
N ALA A 216 -0.24 10.02 -16.86
CA ALA A 216 -1.32 10.05 -15.88
C ALA A 216 -1.54 11.46 -15.32
N TRP A 217 -0.47 12.21 -15.09
CA TRP A 217 -0.53 13.60 -14.63
C TRP A 217 -1.23 14.57 -15.60
N GLU A 218 -1.49 14.16 -16.83
CA GLU A 218 -2.33 14.94 -17.76
C GLU A 218 -3.80 14.95 -17.32
N PHE A 219 -4.23 13.96 -16.55
CA PHE A 219 -5.61 13.78 -16.09
C PHE A 219 -5.81 14.20 -14.64
N CYS A 220 -4.89 13.85 -13.78
CA CYS A 220 -4.95 14.13 -12.35
C CYS A 220 -3.55 14.16 -11.74
N THR A 221 -3.33 15.06 -10.79
CA THR A 221 -2.05 15.20 -10.08
C THR A 221 -2.18 15.01 -8.57
N GLY A 222 -3.43 14.93 -8.06
CA GLY A 222 -3.76 14.78 -6.64
C GLY A 222 -5.09 15.44 -6.30
N ASP A 223 -5.53 15.28 -5.06
CA ASP A 223 -6.66 15.97 -4.44
C ASP A 223 -6.45 16.03 -2.92
N PRO A 224 -6.53 17.21 -2.28
CA PRO A 224 -6.21 17.38 -0.85
C PRO A 224 -7.23 16.71 0.08
N SER A 225 -8.36 16.24 -0.41
CA SER A 225 -9.32 15.45 0.38
C SER A 225 -8.93 13.98 0.51
N ILE A 226 -7.94 13.52 -0.25
CA ILE A 226 -7.42 12.16 -0.15
C ILE A 226 -6.29 12.14 0.87
N ILE A 227 -6.44 11.35 1.92
CA ILE A 227 -5.48 11.23 3.01
C ILE A 227 -4.82 9.86 2.96
N VAL A 228 -3.50 9.86 2.96
CA VAL A 228 -2.65 8.67 3.09
C VAL A 228 -2.00 8.69 4.47
N ALA A 229 -2.36 7.74 5.31
CA ALA A 229 -1.72 7.54 6.60
C ALA A 229 -0.42 6.74 6.40
N VAL A 230 0.71 7.36 6.69
CA VAL A 230 2.04 6.72 6.64
C VAL A 230 2.36 6.20 8.02
N MET A 231 2.19 4.90 8.20
CA MET A 231 2.47 4.18 9.46
C MET A 231 3.91 3.66 9.42
N ASP A 232 4.83 4.43 10.03
CA ASP A 232 6.27 4.26 9.84
C ASP A 232 7.07 4.94 10.97
N GLU A 233 8.34 5.32 10.71
CA GLU A 233 9.02 6.38 11.45
C GLU A 233 8.28 7.71 11.27
N GLY A 234 8.58 8.69 12.13
CA GLY A 234 8.00 10.02 12.00
C GLY A 234 8.33 10.70 10.68
N VAL A 235 7.31 11.23 10.01
CA VAL A 235 7.48 12.06 8.83
C VAL A 235 7.93 13.46 9.23
N MET A 236 9.02 13.96 8.64
CA MET A 236 9.48 15.33 8.84
C MET A 236 8.50 16.33 8.21
N TYR A 237 7.43 16.65 8.92
CA TYR A 237 6.35 17.53 8.44
C TYR A 237 6.80 18.96 8.10
N LYS A 238 8.01 19.36 8.51
CA LYS A 238 8.64 20.65 8.16
C LYS A 238 9.54 20.57 6.93
N HIS A 239 9.64 19.41 6.28
CA HIS A 239 10.46 19.29 5.07
C HIS A 239 9.93 20.22 3.98
N GLU A 240 10.85 20.99 3.34
CA GLU A 240 10.50 22.03 2.37
C GLU A 240 9.64 21.52 1.20
N ASP A 241 9.77 20.23 0.87
CA ASP A 241 9.10 19.57 -0.24
C ASP A 241 7.92 18.68 0.20
N LEU A 242 7.52 18.71 1.49
CA LEU A 242 6.40 17.96 2.04
C LEU A 242 5.39 18.82 2.78
N ALA A 243 5.83 19.92 3.40
CA ALA A 243 5.04 20.68 4.37
C ALA A 243 3.65 21.10 3.87
N ALA A 244 3.53 21.48 2.58
CA ALA A 244 2.26 21.89 1.99
C ALA A 244 1.28 20.70 1.77
N ASN A 245 1.80 19.48 1.68
CA ASN A 245 1.00 18.26 1.49
C ASN A 245 0.83 17.45 2.78
N MET A 246 1.23 17.98 3.94
CA MET A 246 0.90 17.34 5.21
C MET A 246 -0.59 17.49 5.53
N TRP A 247 -1.17 16.43 6.09
CA TRP A 247 -2.45 16.50 6.77
C TRP A 247 -2.32 17.29 8.06
N VAL A 248 -3.35 18.05 8.39
CA VAL A 248 -3.35 18.91 9.57
C VAL A 248 -4.68 18.79 10.31
N ASN A 249 -4.64 18.38 11.57
CA ASN A 249 -5.76 18.53 12.48
C ASN A 249 -5.93 20.01 12.84
N GLN A 250 -6.94 20.66 12.27
CA GLN A 250 -7.17 22.09 12.44
C GLN A 250 -7.64 22.45 13.85
N ALA A 251 -8.30 21.53 14.55
CA ALA A 251 -8.72 21.76 15.95
C ALA A 251 -7.48 21.88 16.84
N GLU A 252 -6.58 20.91 16.75
CA GLU A 252 -5.34 20.88 17.53
C GLU A 252 -4.36 22.01 17.15
N LEU A 253 -4.23 22.32 15.83
CA LEU A 253 -3.37 23.42 15.40
C LEU A 253 -3.78 24.77 15.97
N ASN A 254 -5.09 25.00 16.09
CA ASN A 254 -5.66 26.28 16.59
C ASN A 254 -6.09 26.19 18.06
N GLY A 255 -5.90 25.03 18.70
CA GLY A 255 -6.31 24.72 20.05
C GLY A 255 -5.30 25.11 21.13
N GLN A 256 -5.42 24.48 22.28
CA GLN A 256 -4.57 24.75 23.45
C GLN A 256 -3.56 23.61 23.61
N LYS A 257 -2.29 23.94 23.68
CA LYS A 257 -1.24 22.94 23.92
C LYS A 257 -1.52 22.11 25.18
N GLY A 258 -1.46 20.79 25.06
CA GLY A 258 -1.70 19.82 26.13
C GLY A 258 -3.18 19.55 26.38
N VAL A 259 -4.06 19.94 25.47
CA VAL A 259 -5.50 19.66 25.51
C VAL A 259 -5.88 18.92 24.23
N ASP A 260 -6.75 17.93 24.34
CA ASP A 260 -7.43 17.29 23.21
C ASP A 260 -8.62 18.18 22.82
N ASP A 261 -8.43 19.06 21.82
CA ASP A 261 -9.38 20.12 21.46
C ASP A 261 -10.56 19.62 20.62
N ASP A 262 -10.45 18.47 19.98
CA ASP A 262 -11.54 17.86 19.20
C ASP A 262 -12.19 16.63 19.88
N GLY A 263 -11.65 16.19 21.01
CA GLY A 263 -12.20 15.10 21.80
C GLY A 263 -12.02 13.73 21.15
N ASN A 264 -10.99 13.58 20.31
CA ASN A 264 -10.70 12.35 19.61
C ASN A 264 -9.91 11.33 20.45
N GLY A 265 -9.41 11.72 21.61
CA GLY A 265 -8.60 10.92 22.53
C GLY A 265 -7.10 11.10 22.40
N TYR A 266 -6.63 11.97 21.50
CA TYR A 266 -5.21 12.18 21.20
C TYR A 266 -4.82 13.66 21.33
N VAL A 267 -4.03 13.97 22.35
CA VAL A 267 -3.63 15.34 22.67
C VAL A 267 -2.57 15.86 21.71
N ASP A 268 -2.73 17.09 21.20
CA ASP A 268 -1.77 17.80 20.33
C ASP A 268 -1.45 17.04 19.00
N ASP A 269 -2.37 16.28 18.41
CA ASP A 269 -2.17 15.45 17.20
C ASP A 269 -2.21 16.24 15.89
N VAL A 270 -1.50 17.36 15.83
CA VAL A 270 -1.55 18.34 14.73
C VAL A 270 -1.24 17.75 13.35
N TYR A 271 -0.23 16.89 13.22
CA TYR A 271 0.21 16.29 11.95
C TYR A 271 0.05 14.76 11.92
N GLY A 272 -0.67 14.22 12.89
CA GLY A 272 -0.78 12.82 13.21
C GLY A 272 -0.33 12.55 14.63
N TYR A 273 -0.03 11.30 15.00
CA TYR A 273 0.28 10.95 16.38
C TYR A 273 1.47 9.98 16.48
N ASN A 274 2.26 10.12 17.53
CA ASN A 274 3.41 9.27 17.83
C ASN A 274 3.01 8.17 18.83
N PHE A 275 2.59 7.03 18.30
CA PHE A 275 2.18 5.85 19.08
C PHE A 275 3.36 5.13 19.75
N ALA A 276 4.60 5.31 19.25
CA ALA A 276 5.77 4.74 19.89
C ALA A 276 6.05 5.39 21.27
N LYS A 277 5.75 6.69 21.40
CA LYS A 277 5.97 7.48 22.61
C LYS A 277 4.71 7.97 23.29
N ASP A 278 3.53 7.70 22.72
CA ASP A 278 2.23 8.13 23.20
C ASP A 278 2.13 9.66 23.40
N GLN A 279 2.29 10.40 22.30
CA GLN A 279 2.30 11.87 22.28
C GLN A 279 1.97 12.45 20.91
N GLY A 280 1.45 13.69 20.85
CA GLY A 280 1.20 14.41 19.59
C GLY A 280 2.46 14.87 18.86
N ASP A 281 3.57 15.05 19.55
CA ASP A 281 4.84 15.45 18.93
C ASP A 281 5.41 14.32 18.05
N ILE A 282 5.36 14.50 16.73
CA ILE A 282 6.06 13.64 15.76
C ILE A 282 7.56 13.95 15.82
N THR A 283 8.38 12.91 16.02
CA THR A 283 9.84 13.01 16.09
C THR A 283 10.49 12.33 14.88
N TRP A 284 11.63 12.82 14.42
CA TRP A 284 12.38 12.26 13.29
C TRP A 284 13.90 12.38 13.48
N THR A 285 14.34 12.69 14.68
CA THR A 285 15.76 12.87 15.03
C THR A 285 16.15 12.07 16.24
N ASP A 286 15.37 11.05 16.60
CA ASP A 286 15.75 10.13 17.65
C ASP A 286 16.99 9.32 17.22
N PRO A 287 17.84 8.90 18.15
CA PRO A 287 18.94 8.00 17.80
C PRO A 287 18.42 6.76 17.08
N GLU A 288 19.00 6.46 15.93
CA GLU A 288 18.64 5.35 15.03
C GLU A 288 17.47 5.64 14.08
N ASP A 289 16.86 6.83 14.10
CA ASP A 289 15.97 7.25 13.01
C ASP A 289 16.75 7.38 11.70
N SER A 290 16.22 6.76 10.65
CA SER A 290 16.87 6.72 9.33
C SER A 290 16.29 7.73 8.33
N GLY A 291 15.13 8.32 8.66
CA GLY A 291 14.34 9.15 7.74
C GLY A 291 13.45 8.34 6.82
N HIS A 292 13.26 7.07 7.13
CA HIS A 292 12.52 6.12 6.31
C HIS A 292 11.07 6.58 6.05
N GLY A 293 10.31 6.96 7.08
CA GLY A 293 8.95 7.46 6.92
C GLY A 293 8.86 8.76 6.10
N THR A 294 9.89 9.65 6.20
CA THR A 294 9.98 10.86 5.37
C THR A 294 10.22 10.50 3.89
N HIS A 295 11.07 9.48 3.62
CA HIS A 295 11.35 9.00 2.27
C HIS A 295 10.11 8.38 1.61
N VAL A 296 9.39 7.55 2.36
CA VAL A 296 8.11 6.95 1.96
C VAL A 296 7.09 8.05 1.62
N ALA A 297 6.93 9.04 2.49
CA ALA A 297 6.00 10.16 2.30
C ALA A 297 6.30 10.97 1.04
N GLY A 298 7.58 11.22 0.75
CA GLY A 298 7.98 11.96 -0.45
C GLY A 298 7.66 11.25 -1.75
N THR A 299 7.83 9.93 -1.82
CA THR A 299 7.42 9.14 -2.97
C THR A 299 5.92 9.26 -3.26
N ILE A 300 5.09 9.34 -2.22
CA ILE A 300 3.64 9.50 -2.37
C ILE A 300 3.28 10.92 -2.77
N SER A 301 3.78 11.94 -2.03
CA SER A 301 3.23 13.30 -2.10
C SER A 301 4.26 14.41 -1.84
N ALA A 302 5.54 14.27 -2.24
CA ALA A 302 6.38 15.44 -2.38
C ALA A 302 5.68 16.46 -3.28
N VAL A 303 5.85 17.77 -3.00
CA VAL A 303 5.07 18.83 -3.66
C VAL A 303 5.57 19.03 -5.08
N ASN A 304 4.77 18.69 -6.07
CA ASN A 304 5.11 18.87 -7.48
C ASN A 304 5.09 20.33 -7.91
N ASN A 305 5.90 20.68 -8.89
CA ASN A 305 5.91 21.98 -9.57
C ASN A 305 6.16 23.17 -8.61
N ASN A 306 6.95 22.93 -7.56
CA ASN A 306 7.33 23.97 -6.58
C ASN A 306 8.74 24.54 -6.81
N GLY A 307 9.48 24.02 -7.81
CA GLY A 307 10.82 24.46 -8.19
C GLY A 307 11.94 23.96 -7.29
N ILE A 308 11.66 23.03 -6.38
CA ILE A 308 12.65 22.42 -5.47
C ILE A 308 12.52 20.89 -5.48
N GLY A 309 13.60 20.21 -5.14
CA GLY A 309 13.63 18.78 -4.82
C GLY A 309 13.09 17.83 -5.88
N VAL A 310 12.21 16.96 -5.44
CA VAL A 310 11.65 15.80 -6.15
C VAL A 310 10.14 15.95 -6.38
N CYS A 311 9.58 15.11 -7.25
CA CYS A 311 8.13 14.96 -7.37
C CYS A 311 7.61 13.82 -6.51
N GLY A 312 6.37 13.95 -6.01
CA GLY A 312 5.55 12.85 -5.51
C GLY A 312 4.57 12.35 -6.57
N ILE A 313 4.13 11.10 -6.47
CA ILE A 313 3.20 10.51 -7.45
C ILE A 313 1.87 11.27 -7.49
N ALA A 314 1.37 11.65 -6.33
CA ALA A 314 0.14 12.42 -6.14
C ALA A 314 0.41 13.77 -5.44
N GLY A 315 1.55 14.40 -5.75
CA GLY A 315 2.05 15.62 -5.12
C GLY A 315 1.37 16.92 -5.54
N GLY A 316 0.35 16.84 -6.40
CA GLY A 316 -0.41 17.99 -6.89
C GLY A 316 0.21 18.68 -8.10
N SER A 317 -0.19 19.92 -8.36
CA SER A 317 0.25 20.74 -9.51
C SER A 317 1.05 21.97 -9.10
N GLY A 318 1.41 22.11 -7.83
CA GLY A 318 2.02 23.31 -7.25
C GLY A 318 1.02 24.32 -6.66
N ASN A 319 -0.28 23.93 -6.61
CA ASN A 319 -1.35 24.78 -6.09
C ASN A 319 -1.91 24.30 -4.74
N ASN A 320 -1.13 23.60 -3.94
CA ASN A 320 -1.53 22.93 -2.68
C ASN A 320 -2.66 21.89 -2.87
N ASP A 321 -2.71 21.28 -4.02
CA ASP A 321 -3.71 20.33 -4.48
C ASP A 321 -3.22 18.87 -4.47
N GLY A 322 -2.08 18.59 -3.84
CA GLY A 322 -1.58 17.24 -3.58
C GLY A 322 -2.39 16.50 -2.51
N VAL A 323 -2.31 15.18 -2.54
CA VAL A 323 -2.87 14.33 -1.48
C VAL A 323 -2.19 14.62 -0.14
N LYS A 324 -2.89 14.37 0.96
CA LYS A 324 -2.39 14.72 2.29
C LYS A 324 -1.75 13.52 2.99
N ILE A 325 -0.58 13.74 3.57
CA ILE A 325 0.17 12.76 4.36
C ILE A 325 -0.14 12.95 5.83
N MET A 326 -0.69 11.93 6.47
CA MET A 326 -0.87 11.85 7.92
C MET A 326 0.26 11.00 8.51
N SER A 327 1.02 11.54 9.45
CA SER A 327 2.13 10.82 10.09
C SER A 327 1.64 9.95 11.23
N ILE A 328 1.69 8.65 11.05
CA ILE A 328 1.36 7.65 12.08
C ILE A 328 2.69 7.04 12.56
N GLN A 329 3.28 7.65 13.58
CA GLN A 329 4.60 7.24 14.04
C GLN A 329 4.52 6.05 14.98
N THR A 330 4.91 4.87 14.51
CA THR A 330 4.97 3.63 15.28
C THR A 330 6.41 3.18 15.59
N PHE A 331 7.39 3.87 15.02
CA PHE A 331 8.82 3.68 15.31
C PHE A 331 9.47 5.04 15.58
N ALA A 332 10.23 5.15 16.68
CA ALA A 332 10.91 6.37 17.09
C ALA A 332 12.28 6.01 17.70
N GLY A 333 13.33 6.00 16.88
CA GLY A 333 14.64 5.53 17.28
C GLY A 333 14.59 4.08 17.78
N ARG A 334 14.91 3.86 19.05
CA ARG A 334 14.86 2.53 19.70
C ARG A 334 13.48 2.14 20.20
N TYR A 335 12.54 3.08 20.23
CA TYR A 335 11.18 2.79 20.68
C TYR A 335 10.42 2.06 19.59
N GLN A 336 9.92 0.90 19.94
CA GLN A 336 9.10 0.06 19.08
C GLN A 336 7.65 0.11 19.58
N SER A 337 6.72 0.01 18.65
CA SER A 337 5.31 -0.13 18.99
C SER A 337 5.01 -1.56 19.42
N THR A 338 3.92 -1.74 20.14
CA THR A 338 3.32 -3.05 20.41
C THR A 338 2.13 -3.30 19.49
N ILE A 339 1.62 -4.54 19.45
CA ILE A 339 0.43 -4.88 18.67
C ILE A 339 -0.75 -3.99 19.06
N SER A 340 -0.97 -3.74 20.35
CA SER A 340 -2.08 -2.91 20.80
C SER A 340 -1.96 -1.45 20.37
N ARG A 341 -0.73 -0.90 20.40
CA ARG A 341 -0.46 0.45 19.91
C ARG A 341 -0.62 0.58 18.41
N ASN A 342 -0.25 -0.47 17.64
CA ASN A 342 -0.50 -0.52 16.21
C ASN A 342 -2.00 -0.56 15.90
N VAL A 343 -2.78 -1.30 16.68
CA VAL A 343 -4.24 -1.34 16.56
C VAL A 343 -4.85 0.03 16.83
N ASP A 344 -4.38 0.71 17.86
CA ASP A 344 -4.80 2.07 18.20
C ASP A 344 -4.42 3.06 17.08
N ALA A 345 -3.21 2.93 16.51
CA ALA A 345 -2.75 3.70 15.36
C ALA A 345 -3.62 3.52 14.10
N ILE A 346 -4.04 2.30 13.82
CA ILE A 346 -4.94 1.98 12.70
C ILE A 346 -6.35 2.55 12.96
N TYR A 347 -6.84 2.44 14.20
CA TYR A 347 -8.11 3.05 14.60
C TYR A 347 -8.06 4.58 14.44
N TYR A 348 -7.00 5.24 14.91
CA TYR A 348 -6.78 6.66 14.75
C TYR A 348 -6.79 7.07 13.25
N ALA A 349 -5.99 6.40 12.42
CA ALA A 349 -5.95 6.69 10.98
C ALA A 349 -7.33 6.57 10.32
N THR A 350 -8.14 5.58 10.76
CA THR A 350 -9.53 5.39 10.31
C THR A 350 -10.40 6.56 10.72
N SER A 351 -10.37 6.92 12.00
CA SER A 351 -11.19 7.97 12.61
C SER A 351 -10.87 9.35 12.05
N MET A 352 -9.60 9.60 11.72
CA MET A 352 -9.12 10.85 11.10
C MET A 352 -9.29 10.87 9.57
N GLY A 353 -9.94 9.86 8.98
CA GLY A 353 -10.42 9.89 7.60
C GLY A 353 -9.42 9.43 6.54
N ALA A 354 -8.32 8.76 6.91
CA ALA A 354 -7.37 8.23 5.95
C ALA A 354 -8.02 7.14 5.07
N SER A 355 -7.90 7.26 3.76
CA SER A 355 -8.42 6.29 2.78
C SER A 355 -7.40 5.20 2.44
N ILE A 356 -6.12 5.48 2.65
CA ILE A 356 -5.00 4.55 2.37
C ILE A 356 -4.15 4.46 3.62
N LEU A 357 -3.85 3.22 4.05
CA LEU A 357 -2.86 2.94 5.09
C LEU A 357 -1.60 2.39 4.41
N GLN A 358 -0.53 3.15 4.47
CA GLN A 358 0.78 2.84 3.91
C GLN A 358 1.67 2.24 4.99
N CYS A 359 2.14 1.00 4.80
CA CYS A 359 2.93 0.25 5.77
C CYS A 359 4.21 -0.30 5.12
N SER A 360 5.33 0.38 5.31
CA SER A 360 6.63 -0.09 4.83
C SER A 360 7.43 -0.84 5.91
N TRP A 361 6.76 -1.72 6.64
CA TRP A 361 7.31 -2.54 7.72
C TRP A 361 6.66 -3.93 7.73
N GLY A 362 7.16 -4.85 8.53
CA GLY A 362 6.58 -6.19 8.67
C GLY A 362 7.45 -7.13 9.50
N LEU A 363 7.02 -8.37 9.65
CA LEU A 363 7.81 -9.43 10.27
C LEU A 363 8.78 -10.03 9.25
N MET A 364 9.90 -10.53 9.73
CA MET A 364 10.86 -11.24 8.89
C MET A 364 10.21 -12.44 8.20
N SER A 365 10.66 -12.72 6.98
CA SER A 365 10.27 -13.93 6.24
C SER A 365 10.43 -15.17 7.12
N GLY A 366 9.37 -15.99 7.20
CA GLY A 366 9.35 -17.22 7.99
C GLY A 366 9.06 -17.07 9.48
N ALA A 367 8.90 -15.86 10.02
CA ALA A 367 8.46 -15.66 11.40
C ALA A 367 7.02 -16.17 11.61
N ILE A 368 6.14 -15.87 10.67
CA ILE A 368 4.78 -16.43 10.56
C ILE A 368 4.66 -17.08 9.18
N ASN A 369 4.08 -18.28 9.12
CA ASN A 369 4.09 -19.12 7.92
C ASN A 369 2.69 -19.46 7.37
N SER A 370 1.63 -19.02 8.03
CA SER A 370 0.25 -19.23 7.57
C SER A 370 -0.70 -18.16 8.13
N ASP A 371 -1.82 -17.96 7.45
CA ASP A 371 -2.90 -17.08 7.93
C ASP A 371 -3.46 -17.54 9.27
N GLU A 372 -3.56 -18.86 9.49
CA GLU A 372 -4.00 -19.40 10.78
C GLU A 372 -3.03 -19.01 11.90
N GLN A 373 -1.71 -19.17 11.68
CA GLN A 373 -0.70 -18.76 12.66
C GLN A 373 -0.78 -17.23 12.89
N TYR A 374 -0.96 -16.43 11.83
CA TYR A 374 -1.11 -14.98 11.97
C TYR A 374 -2.32 -14.60 12.82
N LEU A 375 -3.47 -15.22 12.59
CA LEU A 375 -4.68 -15.02 13.39
C LEU A 375 -4.53 -15.52 14.83
N ASP A 376 -3.76 -16.58 15.04
CA ASP A 376 -3.45 -17.10 16.36
C ASP A 376 -2.50 -16.20 17.18
N GLU A 377 -1.65 -15.43 16.51
CA GLU A 377 -0.71 -14.54 17.20
C GLU A 377 -1.16 -13.06 17.20
N ARG A 378 -1.96 -12.64 16.22
CA ARG A 378 -2.28 -11.23 15.95
C ARG A 378 -3.76 -10.97 15.63
N SER A 379 -4.67 -11.69 16.28
CA SER A 379 -6.11 -11.60 16.04
C SER A 379 -6.67 -10.17 16.15
N ILE A 380 -6.21 -9.38 17.12
CA ILE A 380 -6.65 -7.99 17.28
C ILE A 380 -6.19 -7.10 16.10
N GLU A 381 -5.01 -7.35 15.53
CA GLU A 381 -4.50 -6.59 14.37
C GLU A 381 -5.34 -6.87 13.13
N ALA A 382 -5.73 -8.13 12.90
CA ALA A 382 -6.66 -8.49 11.83
C ALA A 382 -8.04 -7.81 11.98
N ASN A 383 -8.55 -7.67 13.22
CA ASN A 383 -9.76 -6.89 13.48
C ASN A 383 -9.57 -5.39 13.16
N ALA A 384 -8.40 -4.82 13.43
CA ALA A 384 -8.11 -3.43 13.09
C ALA A 384 -8.01 -3.23 11.56
N PHE A 385 -7.45 -4.19 10.81
CA PHE A 385 -7.46 -4.14 9.34
C PHE A 385 -8.89 -4.18 8.80
N ALA A 386 -9.72 -5.09 9.29
CA ALA A 386 -11.12 -5.14 8.90
C ALA A 386 -11.85 -3.83 9.24
N HIS A 387 -11.56 -3.21 10.39
CA HIS A 387 -12.08 -1.90 10.77
C HIS A 387 -11.67 -0.83 9.74
N PHE A 388 -10.38 -0.72 9.41
CA PHE A 388 -9.89 0.26 8.44
C PHE A 388 -10.53 0.08 7.05
N ILE A 389 -10.64 -1.17 6.57
CA ILE A 389 -11.16 -1.48 5.25
C ILE A 389 -12.65 -1.18 5.15
N ASN A 390 -13.44 -1.52 6.18
CA ASN A 390 -14.90 -1.49 6.11
C ASN A 390 -15.55 -0.19 6.62
N THR A 391 -14.81 0.66 7.36
CA THR A 391 -15.35 1.92 7.88
C THR A 391 -15.49 2.94 6.76
N LYS A 392 -16.71 3.43 6.52
CA LYS A 392 -16.99 4.43 5.51
C LYS A 392 -16.52 5.82 5.95
N ARG A 393 -15.95 6.56 5.01
CA ARG A 393 -15.45 7.92 5.25
C ARG A 393 -16.29 8.91 4.48
N PRO A 394 -17.02 9.84 5.17
CA PRO A 394 -17.87 10.81 4.50
C PRO A 394 -17.09 11.64 3.46
N GLY A 395 -17.60 11.65 2.22
CA GLY A 395 -16.99 12.44 1.14
C GLY A 395 -15.76 11.81 0.47
N SER A 396 -15.29 10.66 0.93
CA SER A 396 -14.27 9.87 0.23
C SER A 396 -14.84 9.20 -1.02
N PRO A 397 -14.09 9.09 -2.12
CA PRO A 397 -14.47 8.30 -3.28
C PRO A 397 -14.32 6.77 -3.05
N LEU A 398 -13.86 6.35 -1.88
CA LEU A 398 -13.78 4.97 -1.45
C LEU A 398 -14.72 4.74 -0.26
N ASN A 399 -15.64 3.79 -0.37
CA ASN A 399 -16.57 3.42 0.70
C ASN A 399 -15.90 2.59 1.82
N GLY A 400 -14.67 2.88 2.14
CA GLY A 400 -13.84 2.19 3.11
C GLY A 400 -12.39 2.61 2.98
N GLY A 401 -11.45 1.68 3.15
CA GLY A 401 -10.01 1.93 3.01
C GLY A 401 -9.28 0.81 2.28
N ILE A 402 -8.05 1.09 1.87
CA ILE A 402 -7.10 0.10 1.34
C ILE A 402 -5.81 0.12 2.16
N ILE A 403 -5.27 -1.05 2.46
CA ILE A 403 -4.04 -1.22 3.23
C ILE A 403 -2.96 -1.81 2.33
N ILE A 404 -1.79 -1.19 2.31
CA ILE A 404 -0.70 -1.54 1.40
C ILE A 404 0.57 -1.78 2.22
N PHE A 405 1.16 -2.98 2.07
CA PHE A 405 2.33 -3.43 2.81
C PHE A 405 3.51 -3.80 1.91
N ALA A 406 4.71 -3.52 2.38
CA ALA A 406 5.95 -4.00 1.79
C ALA A 406 6.14 -5.51 2.05
N ALA A 407 6.56 -6.28 1.03
CA ALA A 407 6.68 -7.74 1.10
C ALA A 407 7.82 -8.24 2.01
N GLY A 408 8.83 -7.39 2.28
CA GLY A 408 10.06 -7.72 3.02
C GLY A 408 11.30 -7.84 2.13
N ASN A 409 12.48 -7.90 2.76
CA ASN A 409 13.78 -7.71 2.08
C ASN A 409 14.79 -8.85 2.33
N GLU A 410 14.33 -10.06 2.61
CA GLU A 410 15.15 -11.22 2.94
C GLU A 410 15.40 -12.18 1.76
N ALA A 411 14.98 -11.81 0.53
CA ALA A 411 14.98 -12.66 -0.66
C ALA A 411 14.26 -14.01 -0.41
N GLY A 412 13.22 -14.00 0.42
CA GLY A 412 12.46 -15.15 0.90
C GLY A 412 10.97 -15.07 0.54
N ALA A 413 10.15 -15.77 1.33
CA ALA A 413 8.70 -15.65 1.23
C ALA A 413 8.22 -14.28 1.71
N CYS A 414 7.07 -13.79 1.18
CA CYS A 414 6.45 -12.57 1.69
C CYS A 414 6.22 -12.69 3.20
N GLY A 415 6.61 -11.65 3.95
CA GLY A 415 6.41 -11.59 5.41
C GLY A 415 4.98 -11.16 5.77
N TYR A 416 4.56 -11.45 6.99
CA TYR A 416 3.32 -10.90 7.55
C TYR A 416 3.59 -9.51 8.18
N PRO A 417 2.63 -8.59 8.17
CA PRO A 417 1.24 -8.70 7.70
C PRO A 417 1.05 -8.68 6.18
N ALA A 418 2.08 -8.38 5.37
CA ALA A 418 1.96 -8.25 3.90
C ALA A 418 1.34 -9.50 3.24
N ALA A 419 1.66 -10.69 3.73
CA ALA A 419 1.12 -11.96 3.20
C ALA A 419 -0.34 -12.22 3.58
N TYR A 420 -0.95 -11.40 4.47
CA TYR A 420 -2.34 -11.60 4.90
C TYR A 420 -3.33 -11.13 3.82
N PRO A 421 -4.36 -11.93 3.45
CA PRO A 421 -5.17 -11.68 2.26
C PRO A 421 -5.94 -10.36 2.21
N SER A 422 -6.19 -9.71 3.34
CA SER A 422 -6.95 -8.45 3.37
C SER A 422 -6.12 -7.21 3.02
N VAL A 423 -4.79 -7.33 2.88
CA VAL A 423 -3.89 -6.23 2.54
C VAL A 423 -3.27 -6.45 1.16
N VAL A 424 -2.64 -5.42 0.61
CA VAL A 424 -1.94 -5.49 -0.67
C VAL A 424 -0.45 -5.69 -0.42
N CYS A 425 0.12 -6.81 -0.87
CA CYS A 425 1.52 -7.17 -0.73
C CYS A 425 2.35 -6.68 -1.92
N VAL A 426 3.32 -5.79 -1.68
CA VAL A 426 4.11 -5.14 -2.74
C VAL A 426 5.54 -5.66 -2.79
N THR A 427 5.94 -6.24 -3.92
CA THR A 427 7.30 -6.70 -4.21
C THR A 427 8.14 -5.63 -4.92
N SER A 428 9.46 -5.80 -4.94
CA SER A 428 10.41 -4.79 -5.42
C SER A 428 11.05 -5.14 -6.76
N LEU A 429 11.16 -4.14 -7.64
CA LEU A 429 11.83 -4.20 -8.94
C LEU A 429 13.05 -3.29 -9.01
N SER A 430 14.07 -3.79 -9.71
CA SER A 430 15.21 -3.01 -10.18
C SER A 430 14.86 -2.18 -11.42
N THR A 431 15.83 -1.43 -11.93
CA THR A 431 15.70 -0.51 -13.08
C THR A 431 15.44 -1.15 -14.45
N ASP A 432 15.34 -2.49 -14.52
CA ASP A 432 15.30 -3.27 -15.79
C ASP A 432 14.20 -4.33 -15.81
N PHE A 433 13.12 -4.16 -15.05
CA PHE A 433 12.00 -5.09 -14.86
C PHE A 433 12.35 -6.39 -14.13
N THR A 434 13.58 -6.55 -13.66
CA THR A 434 13.94 -7.73 -12.88
C THR A 434 13.69 -7.50 -11.39
N PRO A 435 13.39 -8.56 -10.61
CA PRO A 435 13.25 -8.43 -9.17
C PRO A 435 14.49 -7.83 -8.51
N SER A 436 14.32 -6.97 -7.52
CA SER A 436 15.42 -6.50 -6.68
C SER A 436 16.02 -7.70 -5.93
N VAL A 437 17.34 -7.68 -5.73
CA VAL A 437 18.09 -8.82 -5.16
C VAL A 437 17.58 -9.25 -3.79
N PHE A 438 17.07 -8.31 -3.03
CA PHE A 438 16.57 -8.51 -1.67
C PHE A 438 15.08 -8.85 -1.59
N THR A 439 14.29 -8.64 -2.66
CA THR A 439 12.82 -8.69 -2.55
C THR A 439 12.32 -10.05 -2.09
N ASN A 440 11.39 -10.03 -1.13
CA ASN A 440 10.56 -11.19 -0.86
C ASN A 440 9.57 -11.40 -2.01
N TYR A 441 9.15 -12.65 -2.22
CA TYR A 441 8.30 -13.07 -3.34
C TYR A 441 7.50 -14.32 -2.98
N GLY A 442 6.52 -14.67 -3.78
CA GLY A 442 5.72 -15.88 -3.57
C GLY A 442 4.26 -15.71 -3.93
N MET A 443 3.43 -16.72 -3.62
CA MET A 443 1.99 -16.68 -3.91
C MET A 443 1.23 -15.54 -3.21
N PRO A 444 1.61 -15.12 -1.99
CA PRO A 444 0.98 -13.97 -1.34
C PRO A 444 1.31 -12.61 -1.94
N ALA A 445 2.27 -12.52 -2.87
CA ALA A 445 2.57 -11.25 -3.55
C ALA A 445 1.39 -10.83 -4.45
N ASP A 446 0.92 -9.59 -4.28
CA ASP A 446 -0.20 -9.06 -5.07
C ASP A 446 0.26 -8.23 -6.26
N ILE A 447 1.31 -7.41 -6.11
CA ILE A 447 1.75 -6.44 -7.11
C ILE A 447 3.24 -6.11 -6.94
N ALA A 448 3.89 -5.67 -8.01
CA ALA A 448 5.27 -5.21 -8.00
C ALA A 448 5.37 -3.71 -8.31
N ALA A 449 6.40 -3.05 -7.77
CA ALA A 449 6.70 -1.67 -8.08
C ALA A 449 8.23 -1.39 -8.02
N PRO A 450 8.73 -0.28 -8.58
CA PRO A 450 10.12 0.12 -8.45
C PRO A 450 10.53 0.30 -6.98
N GLY A 451 11.56 -0.41 -6.53
CA GLY A 451 12.12 -0.25 -5.19
C GLY A 451 13.64 -0.05 -5.21
N GLY A 452 14.22 -0.05 -6.41
CA GLY A 452 15.65 0.10 -6.59
C GLY A 452 16.44 -1.17 -6.23
N ASP A 453 17.75 -1.13 -6.42
CA ASP A 453 18.62 -2.26 -6.10
C ASP A 453 20.07 -1.83 -5.88
N LEU A 454 20.47 -1.65 -4.63
CA LEU A 454 21.84 -1.29 -4.26
C LEU A 454 22.89 -2.30 -4.71
N TYR A 455 22.52 -3.59 -4.82
CA TYR A 455 23.48 -4.70 -5.07
C TYR A 455 23.65 -5.05 -6.54
N TYR A 456 22.87 -4.44 -7.42
CA TYR A 456 22.80 -4.87 -8.82
C TYR A 456 23.66 -4.03 -9.78
N HIS A 457 23.78 -2.73 -9.51
CA HIS A 457 24.35 -1.80 -10.47
C HIS A 457 25.88 -1.81 -10.50
N LYS A 458 26.42 -1.62 -11.72
CA LYS A 458 27.87 -1.46 -11.91
C LYS A 458 28.36 -0.24 -11.14
N ASN A 459 29.54 -0.36 -10.55
CA ASN A 459 30.18 0.69 -9.77
C ASN A 459 29.39 1.15 -8.53
N HIS A 460 28.46 0.32 -8.01
CA HIS A 460 27.59 0.67 -6.89
C HIS A 460 26.89 2.02 -7.07
N SER A 461 26.34 2.25 -8.27
CA SER A 461 25.66 3.51 -8.58
C SER A 461 24.38 3.66 -7.74
N ASP A 462 24.34 4.70 -6.93
CA ASP A 462 23.17 5.02 -6.10
C ASP A 462 21.96 5.42 -6.93
N ALA A 463 22.16 5.92 -8.16
CA ALA A 463 21.08 6.34 -9.06
C ALA A 463 20.13 5.20 -9.48
N GLY A 464 20.48 3.94 -9.23
CA GLY A 464 19.59 2.79 -9.42
C GLY A 464 18.62 2.53 -8.26
N GLN A 465 18.75 3.29 -7.19
CA GLN A 465 17.84 3.30 -6.07
C GLN A 465 16.70 4.31 -6.29
N VAL A 466 15.78 4.43 -5.34
CA VAL A 466 14.66 5.38 -5.39
C VAL A 466 15.08 6.68 -4.72
N LEU A 467 14.99 7.80 -5.43
CA LEU A 467 15.26 9.12 -4.91
C LEU A 467 13.99 9.74 -4.33
N SER A 468 14.05 10.20 -3.09
CA SER A 468 12.94 10.87 -2.40
C SER A 468 13.43 11.80 -1.30
N THR A 469 12.51 12.46 -0.61
CA THR A 469 12.76 13.30 0.57
C THR A 469 13.32 12.48 1.73
N VAL A 470 14.14 13.09 2.57
CA VAL A 470 14.71 12.41 3.75
C VAL A 470 14.93 13.42 4.87
N LEU A 471 15.28 12.92 6.05
CA LEU A 471 15.75 13.76 7.14
C LEU A 471 16.98 14.57 6.73
N LYS A 472 17.39 15.51 7.60
CA LYS A 472 18.52 16.40 7.54
C LYS A 472 19.87 15.68 7.32
N LEU A 473 19.99 15.02 6.17
CA LEU A 473 21.24 14.72 5.52
C LEU A 473 21.57 15.87 4.56
N ASP A 474 22.81 15.96 4.10
CA ASP A 474 23.21 17.00 3.15
C ASP A 474 22.25 17.03 1.95
N GLY A 475 21.43 18.10 1.86
CA GLY A 475 20.48 18.33 0.78
C GLY A 475 19.06 17.81 1.00
N MET A 476 18.72 17.20 2.14
CA MET A 476 17.37 16.72 2.51
C MET A 476 16.71 15.73 1.54
N TYR A 477 17.47 15.11 0.65
CA TYR A 477 17.06 14.10 -0.32
C TYR A 477 18.06 12.95 -0.32
N ALA A 478 17.58 11.74 -0.53
CA ALA A 478 18.45 10.57 -0.54
C ALA A 478 17.92 9.47 -1.47
N TYR A 479 18.85 8.61 -1.86
CA TYR A 479 18.57 7.34 -2.49
C TYR A 479 18.40 6.24 -1.44
N MET A 480 17.33 5.47 -1.57
CA MET A 480 17.08 4.26 -0.75
C MET A 480 16.59 3.13 -1.63
N SER A 481 16.83 1.88 -1.23
CA SER A 481 16.28 0.68 -1.87
C SER A 481 15.54 -0.18 -0.87
N GLY A 482 14.47 -0.84 -1.30
CA GLY A 482 13.69 -1.74 -0.46
C GLY A 482 12.30 -1.98 -1.04
N THR A 483 11.65 -3.04 -0.60
CA THR A 483 10.19 -3.18 -0.77
C THR A 483 9.46 -2.02 -0.08
N SER A 484 10.11 -1.42 0.93
CA SER A 484 9.68 -0.17 1.58
C SER A 484 9.59 1.02 0.63
N MET A 485 10.37 1.06 -0.44
CA MET A 485 10.31 2.11 -1.48
C MET A 485 9.35 1.71 -2.60
N SER A 486 9.11 0.42 -2.82
CA SER A 486 8.10 -0.08 -3.76
C SER A 486 6.67 0.18 -3.26
N CYS A 487 6.42 -0.07 -1.99
CA CYS A 487 5.12 0.08 -1.34
C CYS A 487 4.51 1.49 -1.54
N PRO A 488 5.23 2.61 -1.30
CA PRO A 488 4.68 3.94 -1.51
C PRO A 488 4.41 4.28 -2.99
N HIS A 489 5.01 3.58 -3.96
CA HIS A 489 4.61 3.72 -5.36
C HIS A 489 3.18 3.23 -5.58
N VAL A 490 2.83 2.08 -5.02
CA VAL A 490 1.46 1.55 -5.10
C VAL A 490 0.49 2.45 -4.35
N SER A 491 0.85 2.91 -3.15
CA SER A 491 0.04 3.85 -2.35
C SER A 491 -0.17 5.19 -3.07
N GLY A 492 0.87 5.72 -3.71
CA GLY A 492 0.80 6.95 -4.49
C GLY A 492 -0.09 6.82 -5.74
N VAL A 493 0.00 5.70 -6.46
CA VAL A 493 -0.86 5.40 -7.62
C VAL A 493 -2.31 5.19 -7.17
N ALA A 494 -2.55 4.51 -6.07
CA ALA A 494 -3.89 4.37 -5.48
C ALA A 494 -4.45 5.74 -5.07
N ALA A 495 -3.65 6.60 -4.43
CA ALA A 495 -4.05 7.95 -4.04
C ALA A 495 -4.38 8.83 -5.27
N LEU A 496 -3.59 8.71 -6.34
CA LEU A 496 -3.86 9.39 -7.61
C LEU A 496 -5.15 8.88 -8.25
N GLY A 497 -5.42 7.56 -8.19
CA GLY A 497 -6.67 6.94 -8.64
C GLY A 497 -7.88 7.44 -7.87
N LEU A 498 -7.81 7.54 -6.53
CA LEU A 498 -8.88 8.11 -5.70
C LEU A 498 -9.08 9.60 -5.98
N SER A 499 -8.00 10.37 -6.17
CA SER A 499 -8.08 11.77 -6.56
C SER A 499 -8.85 11.95 -7.88
N TYR A 500 -8.55 11.10 -8.87
CA TYR A 500 -9.27 11.12 -10.15
C TYR A 500 -10.71 10.65 -10.03
N ALA A 501 -10.99 9.64 -9.19
CA ALA A 501 -12.37 9.22 -8.89
C ALA A 501 -13.18 10.38 -8.29
N LYS A 502 -12.59 11.13 -7.37
CA LYS A 502 -13.18 12.34 -6.78
C LYS A 502 -13.51 13.38 -7.85
N GLN A 503 -12.56 13.68 -8.73
CA GLN A 503 -12.74 14.61 -9.86
C GLN A 503 -13.88 14.17 -10.79
N LEU A 504 -14.05 12.87 -10.99
CA LEU A 504 -15.11 12.30 -11.84
C LEU A 504 -16.44 12.09 -11.12
N GLY A 505 -16.51 12.35 -9.80
CA GLY A 505 -17.69 12.08 -8.98
C GLY A 505 -18.02 10.59 -8.87
N LYS A 506 -17.02 9.72 -8.94
CA LYS A 506 -17.18 8.26 -8.81
C LYS A 506 -16.86 7.80 -7.40
N THR A 507 -17.50 6.72 -7.01
CA THR A 507 -17.29 6.05 -5.71
C THR A 507 -17.14 4.56 -5.95
N PHE A 508 -16.26 3.91 -5.20
CA PHE A 508 -15.94 2.50 -5.31
C PHE A 508 -16.05 1.81 -3.95
N GLU A 509 -16.35 0.51 -3.96
CA GLU A 509 -16.18 -0.34 -2.79
C GLU A 509 -14.69 -0.74 -2.65
N PRO A 510 -14.20 -1.05 -1.43
CA PRO A 510 -12.78 -1.37 -1.20
C PRO A 510 -12.23 -2.50 -2.09
N ASP A 511 -12.98 -3.60 -2.23
CA ASP A 511 -12.56 -4.73 -3.05
C ASP A 511 -12.51 -4.37 -4.53
N GLU A 512 -13.51 -3.65 -5.04
CA GLU A 512 -13.53 -3.16 -6.43
C GLU A 512 -12.31 -2.27 -6.72
N PHE A 513 -12.00 -1.35 -5.82
CA PHE A 513 -10.86 -0.46 -5.97
C PHE A 513 -9.53 -1.20 -5.87
N ARG A 514 -9.41 -2.16 -4.94
CA ARG A 514 -8.25 -3.05 -4.82
C ARG A 514 -8.02 -3.81 -6.12
N ASP A 515 -9.07 -4.42 -6.67
CA ASP A 515 -8.98 -5.15 -7.94
C ASP A 515 -8.53 -4.25 -9.10
N MET A 516 -8.99 -2.99 -9.15
CA MET A 516 -8.51 -2.01 -10.13
C MET A 516 -7.02 -1.74 -9.98
N VAL A 517 -6.51 -1.58 -8.75
CA VAL A 517 -5.08 -1.41 -8.49
C VAL A 517 -4.30 -2.62 -8.99
N LEU A 518 -4.73 -3.84 -8.64
CA LEU A 518 -4.06 -5.08 -9.00
C LEU A 518 -4.13 -5.40 -10.50
N ALA A 519 -5.14 -4.91 -11.20
CA ALA A 519 -5.29 -5.05 -12.66
C ALA A 519 -4.52 -3.96 -13.44
N SER A 520 -4.14 -2.85 -12.80
CA SER A 520 -3.48 -1.72 -13.45
C SER A 520 -1.96 -1.92 -13.54
N VAL A 521 -1.54 -3.00 -14.22
CA VAL A 521 -0.14 -3.46 -14.23
C VAL A 521 0.39 -3.75 -15.63
N ASN A 522 1.71 -3.82 -15.75
CA ASN A 522 2.43 -4.36 -16.90
C ASN A 522 3.02 -5.73 -16.51
N ASP A 523 2.88 -6.71 -17.42
CA ASP A 523 3.36 -8.08 -17.20
C ASP A 523 4.88 -8.13 -17.07
N LEU A 524 5.38 -8.85 -16.08
CA LEU A 524 6.80 -9.03 -15.77
C LEU A 524 7.37 -10.33 -16.33
N ASP A 525 6.55 -11.35 -16.56
CA ASP A 525 6.99 -12.69 -16.95
C ASP A 525 7.92 -12.74 -18.17
N PRO A 526 7.76 -11.88 -19.21
CA PRO A 526 8.68 -11.82 -20.33
C PRO A 526 10.12 -11.45 -19.96
N TYR A 527 10.32 -10.73 -18.85
CA TYR A 527 11.63 -10.31 -18.36
C TYR A 527 12.26 -11.32 -17.40
N LEU A 528 11.47 -12.23 -16.84
CA LEU A 528 11.90 -13.22 -15.86
C LEU A 528 12.51 -14.45 -16.54
N THR A 529 13.64 -14.24 -17.21
CA THR A 529 14.36 -15.27 -17.97
C THR A 529 15.86 -15.23 -17.70
N GLY A 530 16.50 -16.40 -17.63
CA GLY A 530 17.94 -16.50 -17.43
C GLY A 530 18.38 -16.17 -16.00
N VAL A 531 19.57 -15.60 -15.87
CA VAL A 531 20.24 -15.36 -14.60
C VAL A 531 20.62 -13.88 -14.48
N LYS A 532 20.19 -13.23 -13.41
CA LYS A 532 20.66 -11.90 -12.97
C LYS A 532 21.95 -12.05 -12.17
N LYS A 533 23.01 -11.37 -12.61
CA LYS A 533 24.27 -11.28 -11.86
C LYS A 533 24.27 -10.00 -11.04
N HIS A 534 24.64 -10.11 -9.79
CA HIS A 534 24.72 -8.98 -8.87
C HIS A 534 25.99 -9.09 -8.00
N ASN A 535 26.30 -8.06 -7.23
CA ASN A 535 27.55 -7.96 -6.48
C ASN A 535 27.76 -9.10 -5.47
N ASN A 536 26.68 -9.67 -4.94
CA ASN A 536 26.71 -10.72 -3.92
C ASN A 536 26.45 -12.13 -4.49
N GLY A 537 26.28 -12.29 -5.82
CA GLY A 537 26.03 -13.60 -6.40
C GLY A 537 25.20 -13.59 -7.69
N THR A 538 24.33 -14.57 -7.81
CA THR A 538 23.46 -14.76 -8.98
C THR A 538 22.05 -15.15 -8.54
N MET A 539 21.06 -14.68 -9.27
CA MET A 539 19.63 -14.92 -9.06
C MET A 539 19.03 -15.56 -10.31
N ASN A 540 18.36 -16.69 -10.16
CA ASN A 540 17.67 -17.35 -11.27
C ASN A 540 16.29 -16.69 -11.46
N LEU A 541 16.13 -15.90 -12.50
CA LEU A 541 14.91 -15.11 -12.73
C LEU A 541 13.67 -15.98 -12.99
N VAL A 542 13.84 -17.18 -13.53
CA VAL A 542 12.72 -18.09 -13.83
C VAL A 542 11.94 -18.49 -12.55
N GLU A 543 12.62 -18.53 -11.40
CA GLU A 543 12.01 -18.88 -10.12
C GLU A 543 11.01 -17.84 -9.61
N TYR A 544 11.05 -16.61 -10.15
CA TYR A 544 10.17 -15.49 -9.79
C TYR A 544 8.90 -15.42 -10.65
N LYS A 545 8.80 -16.21 -11.73
CA LYS A 545 7.59 -16.23 -12.57
C LYS A 545 6.35 -16.58 -11.80
N GLY A 546 5.30 -15.75 -11.94
CA GLY A 546 4.05 -15.89 -11.22
C GLY A 546 4.15 -15.68 -9.71
N LYS A 547 5.27 -15.11 -9.20
CA LYS A 547 5.52 -14.90 -7.77
C LYS A 547 5.85 -13.44 -7.41
N MET A 548 5.73 -12.54 -8.38
CA MET A 548 5.95 -11.09 -8.20
C MET A 548 4.63 -10.31 -8.18
N GLY A 549 3.51 -11.00 -7.93
CA GLY A 549 2.17 -10.44 -8.02
C GLY A 549 1.66 -10.38 -9.46
N SER A 550 0.63 -9.56 -9.67
CA SER A 550 -0.04 -9.39 -10.97
C SER A 550 0.83 -8.70 -12.04
N GLY A 551 1.89 -8.01 -11.64
CA GLY A 551 2.81 -7.28 -12.52
C GLY A 551 3.29 -5.96 -11.92
N MET A 552 3.98 -5.14 -12.74
CA MET A 552 4.45 -3.82 -12.32
C MET A 552 3.34 -2.78 -12.45
N ILE A 553 3.06 -2.05 -11.37
CA ILE A 553 2.02 -0.99 -11.33
C ILE A 553 2.21 0.05 -12.45
N ASP A 554 1.10 0.51 -13.02
CA ASP A 554 1.04 1.54 -14.06
C ASP A 554 -0.02 2.59 -13.73
N ALA A 555 0.42 3.81 -13.44
CA ALA A 555 -0.46 4.90 -13.01
C ALA A 555 -1.46 5.33 -14.10
N TYR A 556 -1.06 5.29 -15.36
CA TYR A 556 -1.99 5.64 -16.45
C TYR A 556 -3.11 4.60 -16.59
N LYS A 557 -2.79 3.29 -16.49
CA LYS A 557 -3.79 2.22 -16.48
C LYS A 557 -4.76 2.40 -15.32
N MET A 558 -4.25 2.75 -14.13
CA MET A 558 -5.09 3.02 -12.97
C MET A 558 -6.12 4.12 -13.24
N LEU A 559 -5.70 5.25 -13.81
CA LEU A 559 -6.65 6.32 -14.14
C LEU A 559 -7.66 5.90 -15.22
N MET A 560 -7.23 5.09 -16.20
CA MET A 560 -8.14 4.57 -17.21
C MET A 560 -9.14 3.57 -16.62
N ALA A 561 -8.72 2.73 -15.68
CA ALA A 561 -9.64 1.84 -14.94
C ALA A 561 -10.67 2.64 -14.14
N VAL A 562 -10.25 3.64 -13.36
CA VAL A 562 -11.14 4.56 -12.63
C VAL A 562 -12.11 5.27 -13.59
N ARG A 563 -11.64 5.72 -14.73
CA ARG A 563 -12.46 6.35 -15.77
C ARG A 563 -13.46 5.38 -16.40
N GLY A 564 -13.16 4.08 -16.41
CA GLY A 564 -13.91 3.04 -17.13
C GLY A 564 -13.59 3.04 -18.63
N THR A 565 -12.36 3.44 -18.98
CA THR A 565 -11.87 3.48 -20.36
C THR A 565 -10.99 2.27 -20.62
N PRO A 566 -11.32 1.41 -21.60
CA PRO A 566 -10.46 0.29 -21.97
C PRO A 566 -9.05 0.75 -22.35
N ALA A 567 -8.03 0.05 -21.88
CA ALA A 567 -6.63 0.33 -22.18
C ALA A 567 -5.99 -0.85 -22.93
N ILE A 568 -5.14 -0.53 -23.93
CA ILE A 568 -4.38 -1.50 -24.71
C ILE A 568 -2.91 -1.13 -24.61
N THR A 569 -2.09 -2.07 -24.17
CA THR A 569 -0.63 -1.92 -24.23
C THR A 569 -0.14 -2.44 -25.58
N VAL A 570 0.64 -1.64 -26.29
CA VAL A 570 1.32 -2.00 -27.54
C VAL A 570 2.83 -1.92 -27.34
N GLU A 571 3.56 -2.85 -27.97
CA GLU A 571 5.03 -2.84 -27.94
C GLU A 571 5.55 -1.81 -28.95
N GLN A 572 6.54 -1.02 -28.54
CA GLN A 572 7.17 0.00 -29.38
C GLN A 572 7.70 -0.62 -30.68
N ASP A 573 7.48 0.07 -31.80
CA ASP A 573 7.87 -0.31 -33.16
C ASP A 573 7.31 -1.65 -33.67
N LYS A 574 6.33 -2.23 -32.98
CA LYS A 574 5.70 -3.49 -33.34
C LYS A 574 4.25 -3.28 -33.79
N PRO A 575 3.89 -3.66 -35.03
CA PRO A 575 2.50 -3.64 -35.47
C PRO A 575 1.63 -4.54 -34.56
N THR A 576 0.58 -3.95 -33.99
CA THR A 576 -0.38 -4.67 -33.15
C THR A 576 -1.78 -4.52 -33.74
N THR A 577 -2.44 -5.63 -34.05
CA THR A 577 -3.80 -5.63 -34.59
C THR A 577 -4.82 -5.76 -33.46
N ILE A 578 -5.77 -4.84 -33.43
CA ILE A 578 -6.87 -4.79 -32.47
C ILE A 578 -8.21 -4.90 -33.18
N SER A 579 -9.16 -5.63 -32.60
CA SER A 579 -10.54 -5.67 -33.08
C SER A 579 -11.31 -4.47 -32.52
N LEU A 580 -11.79 -3.60 -33.39
CA LEU A 580 -12.57 -2.41 -33.00
C LEU A 580 -14.00 -2.77 -32.58
N SER A 581 -14.55 -3.86 -33.14
CA SER A 581 -15.93 -4.29 -32.83
C SER A 581 -16.10 -4.79 -31.41
N LYS A 582 -15.04 -5.32 -30.77
CA LYS A 582 -15.11 -5.84 -29.38
C LYS A 582 -15.57 -4.79 -28.36
N TYR A 583 -15.39 -3.52 -28.63
CA TYR A 583 -15.82 -2.43 -27.75
C TYR A 583 -17.33 -2.16 -27.80
N TYR A 584 -18.07 -2.84 -28.65
CA TYR A 584 -19.52 -2.69 -28.85
C TYR A 584 -20.30 -3.99 -28.64
N GLY A 585 -19.64 -5.03 -28.14
CA GLY A 585 -20.24 -6.36 -27.94
C GLY A 585 -20.52 -7.11 -29.25
N ASP A 586 -21.31 -8.18 -29.18
CA ASP A 586 -21.63 -9.08 -30.31
C ASP A 586 -22.68 -8.50 -31.26
N VAL A 587 -22.51 -7.27 -31.69
CA VAL A 587 -23.42 -6.64 -32.66
C VAL A 587 -23.00 -7.03 -34.08
N THR A 588 -23.81 -7.83 -34.75
CA THR A 588 -23.61 -8.18 -36.17
C THR A 588 -23.86 -6.95 -37.07
N ALA A 589 -23.06 -6.80 -38.13
CA ALA A 589 -23.12 -5.70 -39.10
C ALA A 589 -22.62 -4.33 -38.60
N LEU A 590 -21.69 -4.29 -37.65
CA LEU A 590 -20.95 -3.09 -37.28
C LEU A 590 -19.94 -2.69 -38.37
N SER A 591 -19.92 -1.39 -38.69
CA SER A 591 -18.79 -0.77 -39.40
C SER A 591 -18.04 0.10 -38.38
N CYS A 592 -16.77 -0.20 -38.12
CA CYS A 592 -15.96 0.54 -37.15
C CYS A 592 -14.88 1.38 -37.85
N MET A 593 -14.59 2.54 -37.26
CA MET A 593 -13.50 3.44 -37.65
C MET A 593 -12.67 3.80 -36.42
N LEU A 594 -11.37 4.02 -36.62
CA LEU A 594 -10.47 4.56 -35.60
C LEU A 594 -10.17 6.03 -35.94
N GLU A 595 -10.46 6.92 -34.99
CA GLU A 595 -10.06 8.32 -35.05
C GLU A 595 -8.95 8.60 -34.05
N VAL A 596 -7.90 9.24 -34.52
CA VAL A 596 -6.74 9.62 -33.69
C VAL A 596 -6.44 11.09 -33.94
N SER A 597 -6.39 11.91 -32.90
CA SER A 597 -6.00 13.31 -33.02
C SER A 597 -4.53 13.43 -33.42
N ASP A 598 -4.17 14.53 -34.09
CA ASP A 598 -2.78 14.75 -34.51
C ASP A 598 -1.84 14.84 -33.28
N ALA A 599 -2.30 15.46 -32.19
CA ALA A 599 -1.56 15.51 -30.94
C ALA A 599 -1.24 14.11 -30.37
N VAL A 600 -2.18 13.17 -30.42
CA VAL A 600 -1.93 11.78 -29.98
C VAL A 600 -1.03 11.03 -30.97
N LYS A 601 -1.17 11.27 -32.28
CA LYS A 601 -0.24 10.72 -33.29
C LYS A 601 1.18 11.17 -33.03
N ASP A 602 1.39 12.46 -32.80
CA ASP A 602 2.72 13.04 -32.56
C ASP A 602 3.31 12.54 -31.23
N LYS A 603 2.48 12.47 -30.17
CA LYS A 603 2.87 12.02 -28.84
C LYS A 603 3.32 10.55 -28.82
N LEU A 604 2.61 9.67 -29.52
CA LEU A 604 2.89 8.23 -29.58
C LEU A 604 3.77 7.85 -30.79
N GLY A 605 4.03 8.77 -31.73
CA GLY A 605 4.56 8.40 -33.04
C GLY A 605 3.66 7.37 -33.71
N LEU A 606 2.33 7.54 -33.60
CA LEU A 606 1.34 6.54 -33.94
C LEU A 606 0.98 6.57 -35.42
N THR A 607 1.11 5.41 -36.07
CA THR A 607 0.58 5.14 -37.41
C THR A 607 -0.42 4.00 -37.32
N PHE A 608 -1.45 4.00 -38.18
CA PHE A 608 -2.41 2.91 -38.21
C PHE A 608 -3.03 2.70 -39.61
N THR A 609 -3.52 1.48 -39.81
CA THR A 609 -4.38 1.10 -40.96
C THR A 609 -5.62 0.41 -40.43
N VAL A 610 -6.75 0.55 -41.11
CA VAL A 610 -8.01 -0.12 -40.75
C VAL A 610 -8.46 -0.99 -41.91
N GLU A 611 -8.67 -2.27 -41.64
CA GLU A 611 -9.20 -3.25 -42.59
C GLU A 611 -10.42 -3.94 -41.97
N GLY A 612 -11.60 -3.65 -42.52
CA GLY A 612 -12.85 -4.07 -41.92
C GLY A 612 -13.02 -3.48 -40.50
N ASN A 613 -13.21 -4.32 -39.52
CA ASN A 613 -13.32 -3.92 -38.09
C ASN A 613 -12.00 -4.11 -37.31
N ASN A 614 -10.88 -4.29 -37.98
CA ASN A 614 -9.57 -4.42 -37.36
C ASN A 614 -8.72 -3.20 -37.66
N ALA A 615 -8.05 -2.66 -36.63
CA ALA A 615 -7.02 -1.65 -36.77
C ALA A 615 -5.66 -2.25 -36.44
N THR A 616 -4.68 -2.06 -37.33
CA THR A 616 -3.28 -2.37 -37.07
C THR A 616 -2.58 -1.06 -36.70
N ILE A 617 -2.07 -0.99 -35.49
CA ILE A 617 -1.46 0.20 -34.85
C ILE A 617 0.01 -0.05 -34.64
N THR A 618 0.85 0.95 -34.96
CA THR A 618 2.28 0.96 -34.61
C THR A 618 2.61 2.27 -33.94
N CYS A 619 3.27 2.21 -32.78
CA CYS A 619 3.73 3.38 -32.02
C CYS A 619 5.26 3.37 -31.94
N SER A 620 5.92 4.48 -32.25
CA SER A 620 7.37 4.61 -32.21
C SER A 620 7.90 5.32 -30.97
N LYS A 621 7.02 5.89 -30.14
CA LYS A 621 7.39 6.61 -28.90
C LYS A 621 6.65 6.01 -27.72
N GLN A 622 7.39 5.75 -26.62
CA GLN A 622 6.79 5.33 -25.37
C GLN A 622 6.02 6.49 -24.74
N SER A 623 4.73 6.33 -24.64
CA SER A 623 3.80 7.26 -24.02
C SER A 623 2.41 6.64 -23.98
N ALA A 624 1.39 7.39 -23.60
CA ALA A 624 0.00 6.98 -23.65
C ALA A 624 -0.90 8.08 -24.20
N GLY A 625 -2.01 7.69 -24.82
CA GLY A 625 -2.98 8.63 -25.37
C GLY A 625 -4.33 7.99 -25.63
N LEU A 626 -5.39 8.81 -25.75
CA LEU A 626 -6.75 8.37 -26.02
C LEU A 626 -7.03 8.43 -27.52
N VAL A 627 -7.59 7.34 -28.05
CA VAL A 627 -8.12 7.25 -29.41
C VAL A 627 -9.63 7.02 -29.35
N THR A 628 -10.36 7.39 -30.41
CA THR A 628 -11.81 7.19 -30.46
C THR A 628 -12.13 6.09 -31.47
N VAL A 629 -12.79 5.03 -31.00
CA VAL A 629 -13.41 4.04 -31.88
C VAL A 629 -14.85 4.49 -32.16
N LYS A 630 -15.16 4.73 -33.42
CA LYS A 630 -16.53 5.04 -33.87
C LYS A 630 -17.14 3.82 -34.53
N SER A 631 -18.41 3.60 -34.28
CA SER A 631 -19.18 2.55 -34.97
C SER A 631 -20.47 3.10 -35.52
N SER A 632 -20.97 2.45 -36.57
CA SER A 632 -22.26 2.77 -37.17
C SER A 632 -23.07 1.49 -37.39
N VAL A 633 -24.31 1.49 -36.90
CA VAL A 633 -25.31 0.43 -37.11
C VAL A 633 -26.63 1.05 -37.48
N GLY A 634 -27.21 0.69 -38.64
CA GLY A 634 -28.51 1.15 -39.04
C GLY A 634 -28.68 2.68 -39.09
N GLY A 635 -27.60 3.43 -39.34
CA GLY A 635 -27.60 4.89 -39.36
C GLY A 635 -27.36 5.56 -38.01
N THR A 636 -27.27 4.82 -36.91
CA THR A 636 -26.90 5.35 -35.58
C THR A 636 -25.39 5.26 -35.40
N SER A 637 -24.74 6.38 -35.06
CA SER A 637 -23.32 6.44 -34.74
C SER A 637 -23.11 6.40 -33.25
N MET A 638 -22.18 5.58 -32.80
CA MET A 638 -21.69 5.48 -31.42
C MET A 638 -20.19 5.71 -31.39
N SER A 639 -19.67 6.26 -30.31
CA SER A 639 -18.23 6.44 -30.10
C SER A 639 -17.80 5.96 -28.71
N ARG A 640 -16.60 5.37 -28.65
CA ARG A 640 -15.96 4.97 -27.39
C ARG A 640 -14.50 5.39 -27.41
N GLU A 641 -14.03 5.90 -26.28
CA GLU A 641 -12.61 6.14 -26.10
C GLU A 641 -11.90 4.85 -25.71
N VAL A 642 -10.70 4.68 -26.20
CA VAL A 642 -9.77 3.58 -25.88
C VAL A 642 -8.41 4.17 -25.64
N ALA A 643 -7.75 3.79 -24.56
CA ALA A 643 -6.39 4.20 -24.28
C ALA A 643 -5.39 3.31 -25.02
N ILE A 644 -4.45 3.93 -25.73
CA ILE A 644 -3.28 3.24 -26.28
C ILE A 644 -2.07 3.58 -25.42
N ILE A 645 -1.41 2.56 -24.91
CA ILE A 645 -0.22 2.68 -24.04
C ILE A 645 0.94 2.01 -24.78
N CYS A 646 1.89 2.80 -25.24
CA CYS A 646 3.10 2.30 -25.90
C CYS A 646 4.21 2.10 -24.87
N ARG A 647 4.74 0.87 -24.79
CA ARG A 647 5.82 0.51 -23.85
C ARG A 647 6.97 -0.14 -24.61
N ALA A 648 8.12 -0.24 -23.92
CA ALA A 648 9.31 -0.88 -24.47
C ALA A 648 9.05 -2.32 -24.95
N LYS A 649 9.92 -2.78 -25.80
CA LYS A 649 9.93 -4.16 -26.31
C LYS A 649 9.91 -5.17 -25.15
N ALA A 650 9.00 -6.14 -25.24
CA ALA A 650 8.68 -7.18 -24.27
C ALA A 650 7.66 -6.80 -23.17
N ALA A 651 7.03 -5.61 -23.24
CA ALA A 651 5.80 -5.41 -22.47
C ALA A 651 4.69 -6.26 -23.11
N SER A 652 4.22 -7.29 -22.41
CA SER A 652 3.10 -8.08 -22.92
C SER A 652 1.77 -7.34 -22.68
N ASN A 653 0.80 -7.63 -23.53
CA ASN A 653 -0.59 -7.27 -23.26
C ASN A 653 -1.12 -8.24 -22.20
N GLY A 654 -0.86 -7.98 -20.94
CA GLY A 654 -1.53 -8.67 -19.87
C GLY A 654 -3.04 -8.53 -20.09
N GLY A 655 -3.66 -9.62 -20.56
CA GLY A 655 -4.97 -9.61 -21.16
C GLY A 655 -6.08 -9.26 -20.17
N TRP A 656 -6.36 -7.99 -20.03
CA TRP A 656 -7.62 -7.51 -19.51
C TRP A 656 -8.31 -6.68 -20.57
N LEU A 657 -9.11 -7.37 -21.33
CA LEU A 657 -10.34 -6.85 -21.97
C LEU A 657 -11.30 -7.99 -22.19
#